data_e61024bcf8e37ca5613343e032d64cbb
#
_entry.id   e61024bcf8e37ca5613343e032d64cbb
#
_cell.length_a   1.000
_cell.length_b   1.000
_cell.length_c   1.000
_cell.angle_alpha   90.00
_cell.angle_beta   90.00
_cell.angle_gamma   90.00
#
_symmetry.space_group_name_H-M   'P 1'
#
loop_
_entity.id
_entity.type
_entity.pdbx_description
1 polymer ?
#
loop_
_entity_poly.entity_id
_entity_poly.type
_entity_poly.pdbx_seq_one_letter_code
_entity_poly.pdbx_strand_id
1 'polypeptide(L)'
;MRKQLTWSLAAILCAGAAAGCEGRESAKAVISATGAYAHKDFTFDVRPETFEITLSRNGVKESVSLPLPVSPVSRVVREADTVTWSIPGKADIQVRKKENYLDVTITSTGAETFQWPRVTADSYLLPLGEGKKIPANDASWMQFLKEETLNWSESFSMDFFALNKQAYSIVYIVKNKFNNEVRFKGDSAIGFDFSHEFPSLTPDKSYGFRLYVTDNDPVSAAKTYQAYRHEMEPFLTLADKAKANPEVAKLFGAPHIYLWNEQLLAETDVDWSKIRSRLESPLGPWIAELLAAHTEDGAGEFNSVLKQMRAQDYFDAYQKKVVLRAMNAVLKLKPFYKAELFPDLDSQTLQLAAKGTDRLSEQQTYELNKKILKSVLQDAVTDIGTWGEDHSAKLVEDMKQAGIANAWIGLPNWSDGLMNPGFVRKTNEQGYLIGPYDSYHSIQQKENPSWNTAYFPDSTLYEQATIAKKDGTKIGGFLGRGRKLNPALSLPSVKQRTQAILQDGIAFNSWFIDCDATGEIYDDYTAAHPTTQLQDLKARLERIAYIANEKKMVVGSEGGSDYAHNTIAFAHGIETPVIQWADPDMRTDKSSEYYVGGYYSPQGTIPERYGKQVPIKPLYHTIYTDPAYSVPLYKLVYNDSVITTHHWEWGSDKIKGEVGDRMLKELLYNVPPLYHLDRQVWEKEKARITAYLKVWSPFHTKAVNREMTGFRILSEDRLVQRTEYGPDLNVTVNFSDKEARIGDQVLPAKSAVIQDGPDQIRFDPQILLK
;
A
#
# COMPACT_ATOMS: atom_id res chain seq x y z
N MET A 1 -39.30 -42.31 -10.39
CA MET A 1 -38.71 -42.57 -9.04
C MET A 1 -37.81 -41.43 -8.65
N ARG A 2 -38.31 -40.61 -7.75
CA ARG A 2 -37.63 -39.45 -7.16
C ARG A 2 -36.62 -39.96 -6.13
N LYS A 3 -35.34 -39.49 -6.16
CA LYS A 3 -34.45 -39.48 -5.00
C LYS A 3 -33.97 -38.04 -4.77
N GLN A 4 -34.44 -37.49 -3.70
CA GLN A 4 -33.95 -36.27 -3.07
C GLN A 4 -32.57 -36.54 -2.47
N LEU A 5 -31.59 -35.67 -2.72
CA LEU A 5 -30.37 -35.56 -1.95
C LEU A 5 -30.48 -34.34 -1.05
N THR A 6 -30.61 -34.57 0.21
CA THR A 6 -30.49 -33.60 1.31
C THR A 6 -29.02 -33.34 1.59
N TRP A 7 -28.62 -32.07 1.55
CA TRP A 7 -27.31 -31.62 2.03
C TRP A 7 -27.42 -31.25 3.51
N SER A 8 -26.72 -32.01 4.33
CA SER A 8 -26.56 -31.75 5.76
C SER A 8 -25.43 -30.74 5.96
N LEU A 9 -25.74 -29.60 6.59
CA LEU A 9 -24.73 -28.72 7.18
C LEU A 9 -24.10 -29.44 8.39
N ALA A 10 -22.83 -29.75 8.32
CA ALA A 10 -22.05 -30.16 9.47
C ALA A 10 -21.46 -28.92 10.15
N ALA A 11 -22.04 -28.55 11.29
CA ALA A 11 -21.43 -27.63 12.24
C ALA A 11 -20.34 -28.37 13.00
N ILE A 12 -19.09 -28.00 12.81
CA ILE A 12 -17.98 -28.48 13.65
C ILE A 12 -17.91 -27.58 14.89
N LEU A 13 -18.44 -28.11 15.99
CA LEU A 13 -18.16 -27.64 17.33
C LEU A 13 -16.82 -28.24 17.77
N CYS A 14 -15.77 -27.43 17.79
CA CYS A 14 -14.55 -27.78 18.53
C CYS A 14 -14.72 -27.30 19.98
N ALA A 15 -14.95 -28.25 20.87
CA ALA A 15 -14.77 -28.06 22.30
C ALA A 15 -13.26 -28.10 22.61
N GLY A 16 -12.70 -26.94 22.93
CA GLY A 16 -11.35 -26.78 23.49
C GLY A 16 -11.44 -26.06 24.79
N ALA A 17 -11.21 -26.79 25.89
CA ALA A 17 -11.33 -26.28 27.23
C ALA A 17 -10.15 -25.37 27.66
N ALA A 18 -10.49 -24.33 28.42
CA ALA A 18 -9.68 -23.69 29.46
C ALA A 18 -8.29 -23.14 29.08
N ALA A 19 -8.28 -22.01 28.36
CA ALA A 19 -7.24 -20.96 28.48
C ALA A 19 -7.82 -19.65 27.93
N GLY A 20 -8.76 -19.04 28.59
CA GLY A 20 -9.53 -17.92 28.03
C GLY A 20 -9.97 -16.85 29.05
N CYS A 21 -9.20 -16.60 30.14
CA CYS A 21 -9.56 -15.52 31.06
C CYS A 21 -8.91 -14.16 30.75
N GLU A 22 -7.73 -14.11 30.13
CA GLU A 22 -7.05 -12.83 29.88
C GLU A 22 -7.64 -12.06 28.67
N GLY A 23 -8.10 -12.76 27.61
CA GLY A 23 -8.71 -12.09 26.46
C GLY A 23 -10.10 -11.48 26.72
N ARG A 24 -10.81 -11.95 27.75
CA ARG A 24 -12.10 -11.35 28.16
C ARG A 24 -11.94 -10.09 29.01
N GLU A 25 -10.85 -9.96 29.75
CA GLU A 25 -10.56 -8.74 30.51
C GLU A 25 -10.10 -7.60 29.58
N SER A 26 -9.29 -7.87 28.57
CA SER A 26 -8.91 -6.84 27.60
C SER A 26 -10.10 -6.36 26.74
N ALA A 27 -10.97 -7.26 26.31
CA ALA A 27 -12.21 -6.89 25.58
C ALA A 27 -13.20 -6.12 26.47
N LYS A 28 -13.29 -6.47 27.78
CA LYS A 28 -14.10 -5.70 28.73
C LYS A 28 -13.48 -4.34 29.06
N ALA A 29 -12.15 -4.22 29.11
CA ALA A 29 -11.47 -2.95 29.30
C ALA A 29 -11.65 -2.01 28.11
N VAL A 30 -11.61 -2.54 26.87
CA VAL A 30 -11.88 -1.77 25.64
C VAL A 30 -13.35 -1.32 25.58
N ILE A 31 -14.33 -2.18 25.94
CA ILE A 31 -15.74 -1.79 26.01
C ILE A 31 -15.98 -0.72 27.10
N SER A 32 -15.21 -0.73 28.19
CA SER A 32 -15.28 0.34 29.18
C SER A 32 -14.63 1.66 28.71
N ALA A 33 -13.62 1.60 27.85
CA ALA A 33 -12.99 2.78 27.25
C ALA A 33 -13.85 3.45 26.16
N THR A 34 -14.73 2.69 25.45
CA THR A 34 -15.67 3.26 24.46
C THR A 34 -16.61 4.30 25.08
N GLY A 35 -17.00 4.11 26.34
CA GLY A 35 -17.81 5.08 27.09
C GLY A 35 -17.06 6.36 27.45
N ALA A 36 -15.72 6.42 27.28
CA ALA A 36 -14.91 7.55 27.67
C ALA A 36 -14.81 8.64 26.57
N TYR A 37 -14.89 8.29 25.28
CA TYR A 37 -14.70 9.24 24.19
C TYR A 37 -15.99 9.75 23.56
N ALA A 38 -17.05 8.94 23.52
CA ALA A 38 -18.36 9.32 22.99
C ALA A 38 -19.32 9.74 24.13
N HIS A 39 -19.85 10.94 24.03
CA HIS A 39 -20.80 11.47 25.01
C HIS A 39 -22.19 10.84 24.85
N LYS A 40 -22.86 10.55 25.97
CA LYS A 40 -24.22 9.98 26.02
C LYS A 40 -25.29 11.07 26.25
N ASP A 41 -24.90 12.20 26.82
CA ASP A 41 -25.71 13.30 27.29
C ASP A 41 -26.07 14.30 26.17
N PHE A 42 -26.63 13.80 25.09
CA PHE A 42 -27.14 14.63 24.00
C PHE A 42 -28.60 14.30 23.67
N THR A 43 -29.29 15.28 23.10
CA THR A 43 -30.65 15.10 22.53
C THR A 43 -30.60 15.40 21.04
N PHE A 44 -31.62 14.99 20.32
CA PHE A 44 -31.73 15.24 18.88
C PHE A 44 -33.11 15.73 18.50
N ASP A 45 -33.19 16.49 17.43
CA ASP A 45 -34.43 16.88 16.76
C ASP A 45 -34.32 16.64 15.25
N VAL A 46 -35.41 16.27 14.60
CA VAL A 46 -35.47 15.95 13.17
C VAL A 46 -36.59 16.70 12.51
N ARG A 47 -36.31 17.33 11.37
CA ARG A 47 -37.31 17.90 10.45
C ARG A 47 -37.43 17.01 9.21
N PRO A 48 -38.45 16.14 9.11
CA PRO A 48 -38.56 15.20 8.01
C PRO A 48 -38.61 15.84 6.63
N GLU A 49 -39.28 16.99 6.46
CA GLU A 49 -39.51 17.68 5.20
C GLU A 49 -38.20 18.17 4.55
N THR A 50 -37.18 18.44 5.36
CA THR A 50 -35.87 18.91 4.93
C THR A 50 -34.74 17.96 5.27
N PHE A 51 -35.06 16.83 5.91
CA PHE A 51 -34.10 15.86 6.46
C PHE A 51 -32.98 16.54 7.28
N GLU A 52 -33.32 17.61 7.97
CA GLU A 52 -32.44 18.30 8.90
C GLU A 52 -32.44 17.56 10.25
N ILE A 53 -31.25 17.31 10.77
CA ILE A 53 -31.03 16.74 12.10
C ILE A 53 -30.19 17.74 12.91
N THR A 54 -30.64 18.05 14.11
CA THR A 54 -29.91 18.87 15.07
C THR A 54 -29.58 18.03 16.31
N LEU A 55 -28.31 18.09 16.75
CA LEU A 55 -27.87 17.54 18.03
C LEU A 55 -27.78 18.68 19.05
N SER A 56 -28.16 18.40 20.29
CA SER A 56 -28.07 19.35 21.40
C SER A 56 -27.33 18.73 22.57
N ARG A 57 -26.28 19.41 23.05
CA ARG A 57 -25.54 19.02 24.25
C ARG A 57 -25.18 20.26 25.06
N ASN A 58 -25.39 20.24 26.38
CA ASN A 58 -25.10 21.35 27.29
C ASN A 58 -25.70 22.68 26.81
N GLY A 59 -26.88 22.65 26.19
CA GLY A 59 -27.56 23.86 25.66
C GLY A 59 -27.06 24.33 24.30
N VAL A 60 -25.97 23.77 23.77
CA VAL A 60 -25.45 24.12 22.44
C VAL A 60 -26.06 23.18 21.39
N LYS A 61 -26.57 23.78 20.31
CA LYS A 61 -27.18 23.08 19.19
C LYS A 61 -26.28 23.12 17.97
N GLU A 62 -25.99 21.94 17.40
CA GLU A 62 -25.21 21.80 16.18
C GLU A 62 -25.98 21.02 15.11
N SER A 63 -25.91 21.52 13.87
CA SER A 63 -26.53 20.83 12.74
C SER A 63 -25.66 19.65 12.29
N VAL A 64 -26.29 18.50 12.12
CA VAL A 64 -25.68 17.30 11.52
C VAL A 64 -25.59 17.48 10.00
N SER A 65 -26.65 17.97 9.37
CA SER A 65 -26.68 18.17 7.91
C SER A 65 -27.39 19.48 7.62
N LEU A 66 -26.89 20.21 6.63
CA LEU A 66 -27.65 21.32 6.05
C LEU A 66 -28.97 20.79 5.50
N PRO A 67 -30.06 21.59 5.56
CA PRO A 67 -31.36 21.19 5.07
C PRO A 67 -31.31 20.85 3.58
N LEU A 68 -31.96 19.76 3.20
CA LEU A 68 -32.29 19.46 1.83
C LEU A 68 -33.46 20.34 1.35
N PRO A 69 -33.69 20.46 0.04
CA PRO A 69 -34.90 21.10 -0.49
C PRO A 69 -36.15 20.44 0.12
N VAL A 70 -37.13 21.27 0.48
CA VAL A 70 -38.40 20.78 1.07
C VAL A 70 -39.01 19.74 0.15
N SER A 71 -39.31 18.59 0.70
CA SER A 71 -39.94 17.46 0.00
C SER A 71 -41.18 17.00 0.73
N PRO A 72 -42.23 16.58 0.02
CA PRO A 72 -43.38 15.91 0.63
C PRO A 72 -42.92 14.69 1.42
N VAL A 73 -43.46 14.49 2.61
CA VAL A 73 -43.19 13.33 3.44
C VAL A 73 -44.48 12.62 3.81
N SER A 74 -44.41 11.35 4.09
CA SER A 74 -45.52 10.53 4.53
C SER A 74 -45.08 9.53 5.61
N ARG A 75 -46.06 8.89 6.27
CA ARG A 75 -45.78 7.88 7.30
C ARG A 75 -44.84 8.38 8.42
N VAL A 76 -44.98 9.65 8.79
CA VAL A 76 -44.15 10.22 9.86
C VAL A 76 -44.59 9.64 11.19
N VAL A 77 -43.66 8.91 11.87
CA VAL A 77 -43.85 8.38 13.23
C VAL A 77 -42.79 8.95 14.13
N ARG A 78 -43.19 9.46 15.29
CA ARG A 78 -42.28 9.98 16.32
C ARG A 78 -42.48 9.24 17.62
N GLU A 79 -41.44 8.62 18.11
CA GLU A 79 -41.33 7.99 19.42
C GLU A 79 -40.23 8.70 20.23
N ALA A 80 -40.05 8.38 21.51
CA ALA A 80 -39.09 9.06 22.36
C ALA A 80 -37.66 9.08 21.79
N ASP A 81 -37.21 7.94 21.24
CA ASP A 81 -35.84 7.77 20.72
C ASP A 81 -35.79 7.44 19.21
N THR A 82 -36.94 7.52 18.52
CA THR A 82 -36.99 7.13 17.09
C THR A 82 -37.88 8.07 16.30
N VAL A 83 -37.42 8.48 15.14
CA VAL A 83 -38.22 9.18 14.14
C VAL A 83 -38.10 8.41 12.82
N THR A 84 -39.25 8.04 12.22
CA THR A 84 -39.29 7.41 10.90
C THR A 84 -40.21 8.18 9.98
N TRP A 85 -39.89 8.19 8.69
CA TRP A 85 -40.74 8.79 7.66
C TRP A 85 -40.37 8.24 6.28
N SER A 86 -41.22 8.52 5.31
CA SER A 86 -40.99 8.22 3.90
C SER A 86 -40.95 9.48 3.06
N ILE A 87 -40.01 9.55 2.14
CA ILE A 87 -40.02 10.48 1.00
C ILE A 87 -40.58 9.70 -0.18
N PRO A 88 -41.83 9.95 -0.61
CA PRO A 88 -42.54 9.12 -1.61
C PRO A 88 -41.72 8.94 -2.88
N GLY A 89 -41.55 7.68 -3.33
CA GLY A 89 -40.82 7.31 -4.53
C GLY A 89 -39.29 7.49 -4.44
N LYS A 90 -38.77 7.84 -3.26
CA LYS A 90 -37.32 8.03 -3.06
C LYS A 90 -36.77 7.10 -1.98
N ALA A 91 -37.12 7.31 -0.73
CA ALA A 91 -36.54 6.57 0.38
C ALA A 91 -37.42 6.50 1.62
N ASP A 92 -37.25 5.44 2.40
CA ASP A 92 -37.67 5.32 3.78
C ASP A 92 -36.49 5.64 4.69
N ILE A 93 -36.71 6.47 5.71
CA ILE A 93 -35.68 6.96 6.60
C ILE A 93 -36.02 6.62 8.05
N GLN A 94 -35.02 6.18 8.79
CA GLN A 94 -35.08 5.95 10.23
C GLN A 94 -33.93 6.66 10.92
N VAL A 95 -34.25 7.43 11.95
CA VAL A 95 -33.29 8.05 12.87
C VAL A 95 -33.64 7.54 14.27
N ARG A 96 -32.66 6.87 14.91
CA ARG A 96 -32.87 6.25 16.23
C ARG A 96 -31.72 6.58 17.17
N LYS A 97 -32.04 7.15 18.34
CA LYS A 97 -31.04 7.33 19.39
C LYS A 97 -30.75 6.01 20.08
N LYS A 98 -29.48 5.69 20.19
CA LYS A 98 -28.94 4.62 21.02
C LYS A 98 -28.25 5.23 22.25
N GLU A 99 -27.63 4.43 23.07
CA GLU A 99 -27.04 4.90 24.33
C GLU A 99 -26.04 6.07 24.10
N ASN A 100 -25.13 5.94 23.15
CA ASN A 100 -24.04 6.90 22.90
C ASN A 100 -23.90 7.35 21.44
N TYR A 101 -24.89 7.01 20.59
CA TYR A 101 -24.89 7.46 19.17
C TYR A 101 -26.34 7.61 18.63
N LEU A 102 -26.45 8.33 17.53
CA LEU A 102 -27.66 8.40 16.73
C LEU A 102 -27.47 7.53 15.48
N ASP A 103 -28.30 6.52 15.31
CA ASP A 103 -28.31 5.64 14.15
C ASP A 103 -29.22 6.20 13.06
N VAL A 104 -28.66 6.47 11.90
CA VAL A 104 -29.36 6.96 10.71
C VAL A 104 -29.32 5.88 9.63
N THR A 105 -30.50 5.47 9.15
CA THR A 105 -30.62 4.51 8.05
C THR A 105 -31.52 5.07 6.96
N ILE A 106 -31.07 4.95 5.72
CA ILE A 106 -31.75 5.41 4.51
C ILE A 106 -31.90 4.22 3.60
N THR A 107 -33.14 3.83 3.28
CA THR A 107 -33.45 2.69 2.40
C THR A 107 -34.17 3.19 1.17
N SER A 108 -33.62 2.95 -0.03
CA SER A 108 -34.25 3.36 -1.28
C SER A 108 -35.59 2.62 -1.51
N THR A 109 -36.61 3.36 -1.89
CA THR A 109 -37.89 2.85 -2.36
C THR A 109 -38.13 3.12 -3.86
N GLY A 110 -37.15 3.67 -4.54
CA GLY A 110 -37.20 4.00 -5.97
C GLY A 110 -36.09 4.92 -6.45
N ALA A 111 -35.33 5.55 -5.55
CA ALA A 111 -34.19 6.37 -5.94
C ALA A 111 -33.01 5.50 -6.42
N GLU A 112 -32.36 5.90 -7.50
CA GLU A 112 -31.10 5.32 -7.95
C GLU A 112 -29.91 5.87 -7.15
N THR A 113 -29.99 7.13 -6.69
CA THR A 113 -29.03 7.80 -5.85
C THR A 113 -29.71 8.61 -4.76
N PHE A 114 -29.04 8.78 -3.61
CA PHE A 114 -29.52 9.65 -2.55
C PHE A 114 -28.36 10.44 -1.95
N GLN A 115 -28.56 11.76 -1.77
CA GLN A 115 -27.56 12.67 -1.23
C GLN A 115 -27.92 13.08 0.19
N TRP A 116 -27.20 12.57 1.16
CA TRP A 116 -27.23 12.95 2.57
C TRP A 116 -26.06 12.27 3.30
N PRO A 117 -25.34 12.97 4.23
CA PRO A 117 -25.56 14.36 4.67
C PRO A 117 -24.92 15.40 3.74
N ARG A 118 -25.33 16.66 3.91
CA ARG A 118 -24.68 17.87 3.37
C ARG A 118 -24.04 18.62 4.53
N VAL A 119 -22.72 18.70 4.57
CA VAL A 119 -22.02 19.10 5.79
C VAL A 119 -21.19 20.36 5.63
N THR A 120 -21.14 21.12 6.74
CA THR A 120 -20.21 22.21 6.97
C THR A 120 -19.67 22.12 8.40
N ALA A 121 -18.47 22.61 8.65
CA ALA A 121 -17.81 22.58 9.96
C ALA A 121 -16.82 23.75 10.08
N ASP A 122 -16.26 23.97 11.28
CA ASP A 122 -15.13 24.87 11.47
C ASP A 122 -13.82 24.23 10.98
N SER A 123 -13.70 22.91 11.18
CA SER A 123 -12.66 22.08 10.58
C SER A 123 -13.12 20.62 10.46
N TYR A 124 -12.47 19.89 9.61
CA TYR A 124 -12.75 18.48 9.33
C TYR A 124 -11.60 17.60 9.78
N LEU A 125 -11.92 16.42 10.31
CA LEU A 125 -10.99 15.29 10.41
C LEU A 125 -11.35 14.29 9.32
N LEU A 126 -10.47 14.15 8.32
CA LEU A 126 -10.67 13.26 7.20
C LEU A 126 -9.54 12.23 7.16
N PRO A 127 -9.85 10.93 7.04
CA PRO A 127 -8.85 9.87 6.93
C PRO A 127 -8.29 9.78 5.49
N LEU A 128 -7.73 10.87 5.00
CA LEU A 128 -6.97 10.95 3.75
C LEU A 128 -5.54 10.46 4.04
N GLY A 129 -5.22 9.26 3.58
CA GLY A 129 -4.00 8.58 4.00
C GLY A 129 -3.96 8.35 5.52
N GLU A 130 -2.92 8.84 6.19
CA GLU A 130 -2.78 8.75 7.66
C GLU A 130 -3.86 9.55 8.40
N GLY A 131 -4.23 10.70 7.86
CA GLY A 131 -5.28 11.57 8.38
C GLY A 131 -4.94 13.05 8.27
N LYS A 132 -5.97 13.87 8.07
CA LYS A 132 -5.86 15.33 7.93
C LYS A 132 -6.85 16.07 8.82
N LYS A 133 -6.39 17.16 9.44
CA LYS A 133 -7.24 18.17 10.08
C LYS A 133 -7.28 19.42 9.20
N ILE A 134 -8.41 19.66 8.56
CA ILE A 134 -8.59 20.66 7.51
C ILE A 134 -9.47 21.79 8.02
N PRO A 135 -8.93 23.02 8.26
CA PRO A 135 -9.77 24.18 8.54
C PRO A 135 -10.66 24.49 7.32
N ALA A 136 -11.93 24.81 7.57
CA ALA A 136 -12.90 25.02 6.49
C ALA A 136 -12.58 26.22 5.60
N ASN A 137 -11.86 27.22 6.11
CA ASN A 137 -11.52 28.45 5.42
C ASN A 137 -10.07 28.51 4.92
N ASP A 138 -9.34 27.37 4.90
CA ASP A 138 -7.97 27.31 4.40
C ASP A 138 -7.92 27.45 2.88
N ALA A 139 -7.17 28.43 2.38
CA ALA A 139 -7.14 28.75 0.95
C ALA A 139 -6.54 27.64 0.08
N SER A 140 -5.49 26.95 0.56
CA SER A 140 -4.84 25.86 -0.17
C SER A 140 -5.77 24.66 -0.28
N TRP A 141 -6.41 24.30 0.82
CA TRP A 141 -7.37 23.19 0.84
C TRP A 141 -8.65 23.51 0.06
N MET A 142 -9.14 24.78 0.10
CA MET A 142 -10.25 25.20 -0.76
C MET A 142 -9.87 25.09 -2.24
N GLN A 143 -8.66 25.53 -2.62
CA GLN A 143 -8.16 25.39 -3.99
C GLN A 143 -8.08 23.94 -4.42
N PHE A 144 -7.54 23.06 -3.56
CA PHE A 144 -7.32 21.64 -3.86
C PHE A 144 -8.63 20.86 -3.97
N LEU A 145 -9.60 21.12 -3.09
CA LEU A 145 -10.86 20.37 -3.01
C LEU A 145 -11.99 20.99 -3.85
N LYS A 146 -11.75 22.15 -4.49
CA LYS A 146 -12.80 22.83 -5.26
C LYS A 146 -13.33 21.94 -6.38
N GLU A 147 -14.64 21.65 -6.33
CA GLU A 147 -15.37 20.80 -7.29
C GLU A 147 -14.88 19.34 -7.37
N GLU A 148 -13.97 18.92 -6.48
CA GLU A 148 -13.49 17.53 -6.45
C GLU A 148 -14.62 16.59 -5.99
N THR A 149 -14.68 15.44 -6.65
CA THR A 149 -15.52 14.31 -6.26
C THR A 149 -14.62 13.13 -5.95
N LEU A 150 -14.63 12.69 -4.70
CA LEU A 150 -13.81 11.58 -4.22
C LEU A 150 -14.66 10.33 -4.04
N ASN A 151 -14.22 9.21 -4.60
CA ASN A 151 -14.78 7.90 -4.29
C ASN A 151 -14.42 7.53 -2.85
N TRP A 152 -15.42 7.13 -2.06
CA TRP A 152 -15.23 6.89 -0.64
C TRP A 152 -14.19 5.81 -0.36
N SER A 153 -14.37 4.61 -0.94
CA SER A 153 -13.53 3.45 -0.65
C SER A 153 -12.07 3.61 -1.10
N GLU A 154 -11.83 4.38 -2.17
CA GLU A 154 -10.49 4.59 -2.74
C GLU A 154 -9.74 5.75 -2.06
N SER A 155 -10.47 6.83 -1.72
CA SER A 155 -9.84 8.06 -1.24
C SER A 155 -9.65 8.10 0.27
N PHE A 156 -10.48 7.36 1.03
CA PHE A 156 -10.45 7.37 2.48
C PHE A 156 -9.94 6.03 3.03
N SER A 157 -8.92 6.10 3.88
CA SER A 157 -8.28 4.90 4.46
C SER A 157 -9.13 4.19 5.50
N MET A 158 -10.16 4.85 6.03
CA MET A 158 -11.08 4.37 7.07
C MET A 158 -12.51 4.87 6.84
N ASP A 159 -13.51 4.14 7.35
CA ASP A 159 -14.93 4.42 7.11
C ASP A 159 -15.53 5.41 8.09
N PHE A 160 -14.84 6.52 8.40
CA PHE A 160 -15.37 7.60 9.22
C PHE A 160 -14.85 8.97 8.81
N PHE A 161 -15.53 10.02 9.25
CA PHE A 161 -15.04 11.40 9.24
C PHE A 161 -15.60 12.15 10.44
N ALA A 162 -15.01 13.28 10.81
CA ALA A 162 -15.54 14.10 11.89
C ALA A 162 -15.64 15.57 11.49
N LEU A 163 -16.71 16.20 11.98
CA LEU A 163 -16.99 17.62 11.88
C LEU A 163 -16.68 18.29 13.21
N ASN A 164 -15.61 19.04 13.29
CA ASN A 164 -15.33 19.89 14.45
C ASN A 164 -16.21 21.13 14.38
N LYS A 165 -17.05 21.31 15.38
CA LYS A 165 -17.94 22.46 15.57
C LYS A 165 -17.46 23.27 16.77
N GLN A 166 -18.16 24.36 17.12
CA GLN A 166 -17.74 25.25 18.22
C GLN A 166 -17.60 24.52 19.57
N ALA A 167 -18.56 23.68 19.92
CA ALA A 167 -18.63 23.08 21.25
C ALA A 167 -18.14 21.62 21.31
N TYR A 168 -18.30 20.85 20.23
CA TYR A 168 -17.99 19.44 20.17
C TYR A 168 -17.83 18.95 18.72
N SER A 169 -17.27 17.78 18.56
CA SER A 169 -17.20 17.10 17.25
C SER A 169 -18.39 16.18 17.05
N ILE A 170 -18.83 16.06 15.80
CA ILE A 170 -19.75 15.04 15.34
C ILE A 170 -18.98 14.05 14.47
N VAL A 171 -18.82 12.83 14.97
CA VAL A 171 -18.14 11.74 14.27
C VAL A 171 -19.16 10.92 13.50
N TYR A 172 -18.97 10.81 12.20
CA TYR A 172 -19.78 10.01 11.29
C TYR A 172 -19.05 8.72 10.96
N ILE A 173 -19.63 7.59 11.34
CA ILE A 173 -19.17 6.26 10.91
C ILE A 173 -20.08 5.78 9.81
N VAL A 174 -19.52 5.53 8.64
CA VAL A 174 -20.23 5.06 7.44
C VAL A 174 -20.53 3.57 7.60
N LYS A 175 -21.80 3.20 7.60
CA LYS A 175 -22.24 1.79 7.82
C LYS A 175 -22.05 0.92 6.58
N ASN A 176 -22.16 1.51 5.40
CA ASN A 176 -21.96 0.84 4.11
C ASN A 176 -20.95 1.66 3.29
N LYS A 177 -19.74 1.15 3.13
CA LYS A 177 -18.64 1.83 2.43
C LYS A 177 -18.76 1.83 0.89
N PHE A 178 -19.61 0.97 0.34
CA PHE A 178 -19.69 0.73 -1.11
C PHE A 178 -20.54 1.78 -1.82
N ASN A 179 -20.16 2.10 -3.06
CA ASN A 179 -20.92 2.98 -3.95
C ASN A 179 -21.18 4.38 -3.37
N ASN A 180 -20.24 4.90 -2.61
CA ASN A 180 -20.32 6.23 -2.02
C ASN A 180 -19.33 7.20 -2.68
N GLU A 181 -19.77 8.46 -2.79
CA GLU A 181 -18.97 9.57 -3.25
C GLU A 181 -19.14 10.77 -2.32
N VAL A 182 -18.07 11.56 -2.22
CA VAL A 182 -18.05 12.85 -1.51
C VAL A 182 -17.73 13.93 -2.51
N ARG A 183 -18.67 14.86 -2.72
CA ARG A 183 -18.46 16.02 -3.59
C ARG A 183 -18.22 17.27 -2.77
N PHE A 184 -17.03 17.83 -2.90
CA PHE A 184 -16.63 19.05 -2.21
C PHE A 184 -17.18 20.31 -2.88
N LYS A 185 -17.43 21.32 -2.06
CA LYS A 185 -17.83 22.68 -2.42
C LYS A 185 -16.92 23.65 -1.67
N GLY A 186 -16.48 24.71 -2.31
CA GLY A 186 -15.47 25.58 -1.72
C GLY A 186 -15.53 27.02 -2.20
N ASP A 187 -16.72 27.65 -2.23
CA ASP A 187 -16.83 29.07 -2.66
C ASP A 187 -16.34 30.03 -1.58
N SER A 188 -16.72 29.87 -0.32
CA SER A 188 -16.33 30.71 0.81
C SER A 188 -15.73 29.90 1.97
N ALA A 189 -16.07 28.66 2.06
CA ALA A 189 -15.56 27.67 3.00
C ALA A 189 -15.78 26.26 2.44
N ILE A 190 -14.96 25.31 2.86
CA ILE A 190 -15.10 23.92 2.49
C ILE A 190 -16.38 23.34 3.11
N GLY A 191 -17.17 22.70 2.29
CA GLY A 191 -18.27 21.83 2.67
C GLY A 191 -18.32 20.66 1.70
N PHE A 192 -19.11 19.64 1.98
CA PHE A 192 -19.31 18.55 1.03
C PHE A 192 -20.69 17.91 1.14
N ASP A 193 -21.09 17.32 0.03
CA ASP A 193 -22.27 16.47 -0.05
C ASP A 193 -21.82 15.01 -0.13
N PHE A 194 -22.37 14.16 0.73
CA PHE A 194 -22.19 12.71 0.65
C PHE A 194 -23.31 12.11 -0.20
N SER A 195 -22.96 11.27 -1.16
CA SER A 195 -23.87 10.62 -2.09
C SER A 195 -23.67 9.11 -2.07
N HIS A 196 -24.78 8.36 -2.13
CA HIS A 196 -24.79 6.92 -2.27
C HIS A 196 -25.57 6.51 -3.53
N GLU A 197 -24.98 5.67 -4.37
CA GLU A 197 -25.68 5.00 -5.45
C GLU A 197 -26.27 3.67 -4.96
N PHE A 198 -27.48 3.33 -5.42
CA PHE A 198 -28.13 2.04 -5.20
C PHE A 198 -28.03 1.16 -6.44
N PRO A 199 -26.90 0.49 -6.72
CA PRO A 199 -26.71 -0.25 -7.95
C PRO A 199 -27.74 -1.36 -8.14
N SER A 200 -28.14 -1.63 -9.39
CA SER A 200 -29.07 -2.72 -9.70
C SER A 200 -28.55 -4.09 -9.27
N LEU A 201 -27.22 -4.26 -9.25
CA LEU A 201 -26.56 -5.51 -8.82
C LEU A 201 -26.67 -5.79 -7.32
N THR A 202 -26.78 -4.75 -6.49
CA THR A 202 -26.79 -4.88 -5.03
C THR A 202 -28.22 -5.09 -4.53
N PRO A 203 -28.54 -6.22 -3.86
CA PRO A 203 -29.88 -6.47 -3.33
C PRO A 203 -30.23 -5.57 -2.14
N ASP A 204 -29.26 -5.28 -1.27
CA ASP A 204 -29.44 -4.32 -0.17
C ASP A 204 -29.47 -2.90 -0.71
N LYS A 205 -30.58 -2.20 -0.49
CA LYS A 205 -30.80 -0.83 -0.93
C LYS A 205 -30.68 0.16 0.22
N SER A 206 -29.78 -0.10 1.18
CA SER A 206 -29.62 0.71 2.38
C SER A 206 -28.22 1.26 2.53
N TYR A 207 -28.13 2.49 3.03
CA TYR A 207 -26.89 3.04 3.59
C TYR A 207 -27.22 3.88 4.83
N GLY A 208 -26.19 4.40 5.49
CA GLY A 208 -26.43 5.26 6.66
C GLY A 208 -25.19 5.44 7.51
N PHE A 209 -25.42 6.00 8.70
CA PHE A 209 -24.36 6.45 9.59
C PHE A 209 -24.67 6.13 11.04
N ARG A 210 -23.61 5.88 11.83
CA ARG A 210 -23.65 6.11 13.27
C ARG A 210 -23.03 7.47 13.55
N LEU A 211 -23.74 8.33 14.25
CA LEU A 211 -23.31 9.68 14.59
C LEU A 211 -23.00 9.74 16.08
N TYR A 212 -21.76 10.06 16.41
CA TYR A 212 -21.30 10.21 17.78
C TYR A 212 -20.98 11.67 18.09
N VAL A 213 -21.22 12.07 19.33
CA VAL A 213 -20.78 13.37 19.87
C VAL A 213 -19.52 13.13 20.69
N THR A 214 -18.43 13.80 20.37
CA THR A 214 -17.12 13.66 21.03
C THR A 214 -16.51 15.03 21.32
N ASP A 215 -15.40 15.04 22.06
CA ASP A 215 -14.60 16.26 22.18
C ASP A 215 -13.94 16.63 20.83
N ASN A 216 -13.56 17.92 20.68
CA ASN A 216 -12.97 18.47 19.45
C ASN A 216 -11.49 18.10 19.30
N ASP A 217 -11.14 16.80 19.34
CA ASP A 217 -9.78 16.35 19.18
C ASP A 217 -9.71 15.07 18.34
N PRO A 218 -8.56 14.81 17.66
CA PRO A 218 -8.39 13.64 16.80
C PRO A 218 -8.43 12.31 17.54
N VAL A 219 -8.00 12.28 18.82
CA VAL A 219 -7.94 11.05 19.61
C VAL A 219 -9.35 10.56 19.89
N SER A 220 -10.23 11.46 20.37
CA SER A 220 -11.64 11.12 20.65
C SER A 220 -12.37 10.59 19.42
N ALA A 221 -12.16 11.22 18.26
CA ALA A 221 -12.76 10.76 17.01
C ALA A 221 -12.22 9.39 16.58
N ALA A 222 -10.89 9.20 16.55
CA ALA A 222 -10.26 7.96 16.13
C ALA A 222 -10.55 6.80 17.09
N LYS A 223 -10.51 7.03 18.41
CA LYS A 223 -10.82 6.01 19.42
C LYS A 223 -12.30 5.61 19.43
N THR A 224 -13.20 6.53 19.11
CA THR A 224 -14.61 6.19 18.86
C THR A 224 -14.76 5.26 17.67
N TYR A 225 -14.02 5.51 16.59
CA TYR A 225 -13.99 4.62 15.43
C TYR A 225 -13.33 3.27 15.75
N GLN A 226 -12.19 3.24 16.45
CA GLN A 226 -11.53 2.00 16.91
C GLN A 226 -12.48 1.11 17.67
N ALA A 227 -13.23 1.68 18.59
CA ALA A 227 -14.21 0.96 19.39
C ALA A 227 -15.36 0.37 18.55
N TYR A 228 -15.83 1.11 17.54
CA TYR A 228 -16.78 0.57 16.55
C TYR A 228 -16.18 -0.62 15.79
N ARG A 229 -14.91 -0.56 15.36
CA ARG A 229 -14.26 -1.67 14.68
C ARG A 229 -14.16 -2.92 15.54
N HIS A 230 -13.81 -2.76 16.83
CA HIS A 230 -13.79 -3.86 17.80
C HIS A 230 -15.20 -4.45 18.08
N GLU A 231 -16.27 -3.63 17.96
CA GLU A 231 -17.65 -4.11 18.06
C GLU A 231 -18.05 -4.96 16.86
N MET A 232 -17.64 -4.55 15.65
CA MET A 232 -18.15 -5.10 14.39
C MET A 232 -17.43 -6.35 13.91
N GLU A 233 -16.14 -6.53 14.24
CA GLU A 233 -15.33 -7.65 13.77
C GLU A 233 -14.15 -7.98 14.71
N PRO A 234 -13.55 -9.17 14.61
CA PRO A 234 -12.29 -9.46 15.28
C PRO A 234 -11.23 -8.45 14.89
N PHE A 235 -10.39 -8.03 15.84
CA PHE A 235 -9.30 -7.10 15.62
C PHE A 235 -7.97 -7.81 15.91
N LEU A 236 -7.22 -8.16 14.86
CA LEU A 236 -5.95 -8.85 14.99
C LEU A 236 -4.81 -7.84 15.13
N THR A 237 -4.09 -7.95 16.25
CA THR A 237 -2.88 -7.17 16.47
C THR A 237 -1.68 -7.80 15.74
N LEU A 238 -0.59 -7.05 15.57
CA LEU A 238 0.69 -7.57 15.05
C LEU A 238 1.24 -8.68 15.95
N ALA A 239 1.01 -8.59 17.27
CA ALA A 239 1.36 -9.65 18.21
C ALA A 239 0.57 -10.93 17.93
N ASP A 240 -0.73 -10.85 17.59
CA ASP A 240 -1.52 -12.01 17.23
C ASP A 240 -1.11 -12.59 15.88
N LYS A 241 -0.81 -11.74 14.89
CA LYS A 241 -0.27 -12.17 13.60
C LYS A 241 1.10 -12.84 13.76
N ALA A 242 1.97 -12.33 14.64
CA ALA A 242 3.26 -12.93 14.95
C ALA A 242 3.15 -14.28 15.68
N LYS A 243 2.10 -14.50 16.50
CA LYS A 243 1.80 -15.82 17.07
C LYS A 243 1.41 -16.84 15.98
N ALA A 244 0.65 -16.40 14.98
CA ALA A 244 0.24 -17.24 13.86
C ALA A 244 1.36 -17.50 12.84
N ASN A 245 2.21 -16.50 12.60
CA ASN A 245 3.39 -16.58 11.73
C ASN A 245 4.55 -15.78 12.38
N PRO A 246 5.53 -16.47 13.04
CA PRO A 246 6.65 -15.81 13.71
C PRO A 246 7.49 -14.89 12.83
N GLU A 247 7.49 -15.08 11.52
CA GLU A 247 8.18 -14.21 10.57
C GLU A 247 7.69 -12.75 10.64
N VAL A 248 6.44 -12.51 11.06
CA VAL A 248 5.87 -11.16 11.23
C VAL A 248 6.70 -10.31 12.22
N ALA A 249 7.29 -10.94 13.24
CA ALA A 249 8.11 -10.22 14.21
C ALA A 249 9.40 -9.62 13.60
N LYS A 250 9.85 -10.11 12.45
CA LYS A 250 10.98 -9.52 11.71
C LYS A 250 10.68 -8.14 11.13
N LEU A 251 9.41 -7.72 11.10
CA LEU A 251 9.02 -6.33 10.76
C LEU A 251 9.30 -5.34 11.89
N PHE A 252 9.46 -5.79 13.14
CA PHE A 252 9.60 -4.90 14.28
C PHE A 252 11.00 -4.26 14.28
N GLY A 253 11.05 -2.95 14.13
CA GLY A 253 12.29 -2.19 13.96
C GLY A 253 12.92 -2.30 12.56
N ALA A 254 12.22 -2.84 11.59
CA ALA A 254 12.70 -3.05 10.23
C ALA A 254 12.44 -1.84 9.33
N PRO A 255 13.45 -1.21 8.72
CA PRO A 255 13.25 -0.36 7.56
C PRO A 255 12.69 -1.18 6.40
N HIS A 256 11.92 -0.53 5.51
CA HIS A 256 11.47 -1.14 4.28
C HIS A 256 12.42 -0.73 3.14
N ILE A 257 12.95 -1.71 2.41
CA ILE A 257 13.97 -1.50 1.40
C ILE A 257 13.57 -2.23 0.13
N TYR A 258 13.35 -1.47 -0.95
CA TYR A 258 13.35 -2.05 -2.29
C TYR A 258 14.79 -2.16 -2.76
N LEU A 259 15.21 -3.39 -3.07
CA LEU A 259 16.57 -3.68 -3.52
C LEU A 259 16.56 -3.90 -5.02
N TRP A 260 17.31 -3.05 -5.71
CA TRP A 260 17.39 -3.03 -7.16
C TRP A 260 18.68 -3.70 -7.62
N ASN A 261 18.52 -4.74 -8.39
CA ASN A 261 19.60 -5.40 -9.12
C ASN A 261 18.97 -6.30 -10.19
N GLU A 262 18.55 -5.69 -11.29
CA GLU A 262 17.94 -6.42 -12.40
C GLU A 262 18.95 -7.18 -13.25
N GLN A 263 20.26 -6.91 -13.06
CA GLN A 263 21.33 -7.51 -13.85
C GLN A 263 22.09 -8.55 -13.03
N LEU A 264 21.86 -9.84 -13.32
CA LEU A 264 22.60 -10.91 -12.68
C LEU A 264 24.07 -10.91 -13.09
N LEU A 265 24.35 -10.76 -14.40
CA LEU A 265 25.71 -10.64 -14.92
C LEU A 265 26.13 -9.16 -14.91
N ALA A 266 27.13 -8.81 -14.10
CA ALA A 266 27.64 -7.47 -13.93
C ALA A 266 28.88 -7.18 -14.81
N GLU A 267 29.27 -5.91 -14.92
CA GLU A 267 30.48 -5.51 -15.67
C GLU A 267 31.75 -6.19 -15.12
N THR A 268 31.83 -6.38 -13.81
CA THR A 268 32.93 -7.03 -13.10
C THR A 268 33.00 -8.53 -13.34
N ASP A 269 31.90 -9.16 -13.78
CA ASP A 269 31.86 -10.58 -14.10
C ASP A 269 32.44 -10.90 -15.50
N VAL A 270 32.72 -9.88 -16.31
CA VAL A 270 33.11 -10.04 -17.73
C VAL A 270 34.54 -9.62 -17.97
N ASP A 271 35.33 -10.52 -18.56
CA ASP A 271 36.65 -10.18 -19.16
C ASP A 271 36.43 -9.60 -20.56
N TRP A 272 36.42 -8.28 -20.62
CA TRP A 272 36.14 -7.52 -21.84
C TRP A 272 37.15 -7.73 -22.94
N SER A 273 38.35 -8.23 -22.65
CA SER A 273 39.36 -8.57 -23.65
C SER A 273 39.02 -9.85 -24.41
N LYS A 274 38.26 -10.75 -23.78
CA LYS A 274 37.91 -12.07 -24.34
C LYS A 274 36.48 -12.14 -24.92
N ILE A 275 35.57 -11.27 -24.47
CA ILE A 275 34.16 -11.34 -24.81
C ILE A 275 33.89 -11.20 -26.31
N ARG A 276 34.72 -10.42 -27.04
CA ARG A 276 34.58 -10.17 -28.48
C ARG A 276 34.47 -11.46 -29.27
N SER A 277 35.47 -12.34 -29.18
CA SER A 277 35.51 -13.59 -29.93
C SER A 277 34.31 -14.48 -29.62
N ARG A 278 33.79 -14.41 -28.41
CA ARG A 278 32.59 -15.16 -28.00
C ARG A 278 31.29 -14.60 -28.61
N LEU A 279 31.18 -13.27 -28.75
CA LEU A 279 30.03 -12.63 -29.39
C LEU A 279 30.11 -12.68 -30.94
N GLU A 280 31.26 -12.81 -31.52
CA GLU A 280 31.44 -13.06 -32.97
C GLU A 280 31.04 -14.48 -33.38
N SER A 281 30.97 -15.42 -32.44
CA SER A 281 30.42 -16.75 -32.64
C SER A 281 28.91 -16.71 -32.93
N PRO A 282 28.24 -17.85 -33.21
CA PRO A 282 26.78 -17.87 -33.39
C PRO A 282 25.97 -17.28 -32.24
N LEU A 283 26.56 -17.12 -31.03
CA LEU A 283 25.88 -16.55 -29.84
C LEU A 283 25.40 -15.12 -30.07
N GLY A 284 26.22 -14.21 -30.57
CA GLY A 284 25.80 -12.81 -30.75
C GLY A 284 24.62 -12.64 -31.70
N PRO A 285 24.67 -13.19 -32.95
CA PRO A 285 23.50 -13.22 -33.83
C PRO A 285 22.26 -13.85 -33.22
N TRP A 286 22.41 -14.96 -32.45
CA TRP A 286 21.30 -15.62 -31.78
C TRP A 286 20.68 -14.76 -30.69
N ILE A 287 21.49 -14.10 -29.87
CA ILE A 287 20.99 -13.11 -28.89
C ILE A 287 20.20 -12.01 -29.61
N ALA A 288 20.72 -11.47 -30.73
CA ALA A 288 20.04 -10.42 -31.50
C ALA A 288 18.68 -10.90 -32.03
N GLU A 289 18.59 -12.13 -32.54
CA GLU A 289 17.32 -12.73 -33.01
C GLU A 289 16.30 -12.83 -31.88
N LEU A 290 16.72 -13.29 -30.69
CA LEU A 290 15.85 -13.41 -29.53
C LEU A 290 15.37 -12.05 -29.01
N LEU A 291 16.26 -11.05 -28.93
CA LEU A 291 15.87 -9.71 -28.53
C LEU A 291 14.85 -9.10 -29.48
N ALA A 292 15.04 -9.28 -30.80
CA ALA A 292 14.10 -8.78 -31.80
C ALA A 292 12.72 -9.44 -31.69
N ALA A 293 12.67 -10.72 -31.31
CA ALA A 293 11.43 -11.48 -31.20
C ALA A 293 10.69 -11.30 -29.86
N HIS A 294 11.42 -11.03 -28.76
CA HIS A 294 10.87 -11.17 -27.39
C HIS A 294 11.04 -9.95 -26.51
N THR A 295 11.67 -8.85 -26.98
CA THR A 295 11.81 -7.62 -26.17
C THR A 295 11.19 -6.41 -26.88
N GLU A 296 10.64 -5.47 -26.11
CA GLU A 296 10.06 -4.23 -26.67
C GLU A 296 11.10 -3.34 -27.34
N ASP A 297 12.33 -3.27 -26.78
CA ASP A 297 13.43 -2.47 -27.32
C ASP A 297 14.07 -3.10 -28.57
N GLY A 298 13.79 -4.37 -28.84
CA GLY A 298 14.32 -5.12 -29.97
C GLY A 298 15.85 -5.27 -29.92
N ALA A 299 16.48 -5.54 -31.07
CA ALA A 299 17.91 -5.80 -31.19
C ALA A 299 18.72 -4.64 -31.78
N GLY A 300 18.14 -3.47 -32.01
CA GLY A 300 18.76 -2.40 -32.77
C GLY A 300 20.11 -1.91 -32.22
N GLU A 301 20.14 -1.59 -30.91
CA GLU A 301 21.37 -1.15 -30.24
C GLU A 301 22.41 -2.26 -30.16
N PHE A 302 21.99 -3.47 -29.82
CA PHE A 302 22.89 -4.61 -29.72
C PHE A 302 23.52 -4.97 -31.09
N ASN A 303 22.74 -4.97 -32.17
CA ASN A 303 23.26 -5.15 -33.53
C ASN A 303 24.27 -4.06 -33.92
N SER A 304 24.02 -2.81 -33.51
CA SER A 304 24.97 -1.71 -33.73
C SER A 304 26.29 -1.98 -33.02
N VAL A 305 26.26 -2.42 -31.76
CA VAL A 305 27.44 -2.79 -30.98
C VAL A 305 28.18 -3.98 -31.62
N LEU A 306 27.47 -5.05 -32.03
CA LEU A 306 28.09 -6.19 -32.74
C LEU A 306 28.82 -5.78 -34.02
N LYS A 307 28.30 -4.77 -34.73
CA LYS A 307 28.96 -4.22 -35.92
C LYS A 307 30.19 -3.40 -35.57
N GLN A 308 30.09 -2.53 -34.55
CA GLN A 308 31.18 -1.63 -34.12
C GLN A 308 32.37 -2.41 -33.55
N MET A 309 32.12 -3.45 -32.74
CA MET A 309 33.16 -4.24 -32.12
C MET A 309 34.08 -4.95 -33.14
N ARG A 310 33.65 -5.12 -34.40
CA ARG A 310 34.49 -5.65 -35.48
C ARG A 310 35.51 -4.65 -35.97
N ALA A 311 35.28 -3.35 -35.73
CA ALA A 311 36.13 -2.25 -36.24
C ALA A 311 37.02 -1.63 -35.16
N GLN A 312 36.93 -2.05 -33.88
CA GLN A 312 37.69 -1.48 -32.76
C GLN A 312 38.14 -2.54 -31.75
N ASP A 313 39.24 -2.28 -31.04
CA ASP A 313 39.88 -3.25 -30.13
C ASP A 313 39.41 -3.15 -28.66
N TYR A 314 38.47 -2.29 -28.36
CA TYR A 314 37.96 -2.06 -27.00
C TYR A 314 36.43 -1.93 -26.98
N PHE A 315 35.83 -2.05 -25.79
CA PHE A 315 34.47 -1.69 -25.52
C PHE A 315 34.42 -0.41 -24.69
N ASP A 316 33.70 0.59 -25.18
CA ASP A 316 33.41 1.76 -24.36
C ASP A 316 32.31 1.44 -23.32
N ALA A 317 32.10 2.38 -22.40
CA ALA A 317 31.12 2.19 -21.31
C ALA A 317 29.69 1.97 -21.83
N TYR A 318 29.29 2.58 -22.95
CA TYR A 318 27.99 2.39 -23.56
C TYR A 318 27.86 0.98 -24.14
N GLN A 319 28.85 0.54 -24.90
CA GLN A 319 28.86 -0.79 -25.52
C GLN A 319 28.81 -1.90 -24.48
N LYS A 320 29.59 -1.76 -23.39
CA LYS A 320 29.53 -2.70 -22.24
C LYS A 320 28.14 -2.82 -21.67
N LYS A 321 27.44 -1.69 -21.43
CA LYS A 321 26.05 -1.66 -20.94
C LYS A 321 25.10 -2.36 -21.89
N VAL A 322 25.20 -2.11 -23.20
CA VAL A 322 24.33 -2.75 -24.21
C VAL A 322 24.54 -4.27 -24.23
N VAL A 323 25.80 -4.72 -24.20
CA VAL A 323 26.13 -6.15 -24.18
C VAL A 323 25.60 -6.82 -22.90
N LEU A 324 25.82 -6.22 -21.73
CA LEU A 324 25.33 -6.75 -20.45
C LEU A 324 23.81 -6.85 -20.45
N ARG A 325 23.11 -5.79 -20.89
CA ARG A 325 21.67 -5.78 -20.99
C ARG A 325 21.14 -6.91 -21.88
N ALA A 326 21.77 -7.10 -23.04
CA ALA A 326 21.42 -8.16 -23.97
C ALA A 326 21.61 -9.57 -23.35
N MET A 327 22.76 -9.80 -22.71
CA MET A 327 23.04 -11.09 -22.03
C MET A 327 22.08 -11.34 -20.86
N ASN A 328 21.79 -10.33 -20.04
CA ASN A 328 20.83 -10.48 -18.93
C ASN A 328 19.40 -10.70 -19.42
N ALA A 329 18.98 -10.07 -20.53
CA ALA A 329 17.67 -10.27 -21.12
C ALA A 329 17.45 -11.72 -21.56
N VAL A 330 18.43 -12.33 -22.26
CA VAL A 330 18.27 -13.72 -22.75
C VAL A 330 18.28 -14.75 -21.63
N LEU A 331 18.84 -14.43 -20.44
CA LEU A 331 18.77 -15.32 -19.27
C LEU A 331 17.32 -15.59 -18.85
N LYS A 332 16.39 -14.68 -19.13
CA LYS A 332 14.95 -14.79 -18.80
C LYS A 332 14.12 -15.49 -19.89
N LEU A 333 14.70 -15.77 -21.06
CA LEU A 333 13.94 -16.26 -22.22
C LEU A 333 13.94 -17.78 -22.34
N LYS A 334 12.75 -18.41 -22.36
CA LYS A 334 12.58 -19.86 -22.59
C LYS A 334 13.24 -20.35 -23.89
N PRO A 335 13.12 -19.67 -25.04
CA PRO A 335 13.70 -20.13 -26.30
C PRO A 335 15.22 -19.92 -26.41
N PHE A 336 15.94 -19.55 -25.35
CA PHE A 336 17.38 -19.35 -25.44
C PHE A 336 18.12 -20.64 -25.80
N TYR A 337 17.73 -21.79 -25.24
CA TYR A 337 18.31 -23.08 -25.59
C TYR A 337 17.96 -23.51 -27.02
N LYS A 338 18.97 -23.85 -27.82
CA LYS A 338 18.86 -24.41 -29.16
C LYS A 338 19.98 -25.44 -29.34
N ALA A 339 19.62 -26.71 -29.44
CA ALA A 339 20.58 -27.83 -29.42
C ALA A 339 21.68 -27.69 -30.47
N GLU A 340 21.33 -27.20 -31.67
CA GLU A 340 22.28 -27.03 -32.78
C GLU A 340 23.32 -25.94 -32.53
N LEU A 341 23.01 -24.96 -31.67
CA LEU A 341 23.92 -23.86 -31.33
C LEU A 341 24.80 -24.17 -30.12
N PHE A 342 24.42 -25.12 -29.27
CA PHE A 342 25.07 -25.43 -28.01
C PHE A 342 25.38 -26.94 -27.87
N PRO A 343 26.27 -27.49 -28.73
CA PRO A 343 26.54 -28.94 -28.75
C PRO A 343 27.40 -29.42 -27.56
N ASP A 344 28.20 -28.54 -26.96
CA ASP A 344 29.25 -28.90 -25.98
C ASP A 344 28.82 -28.59 -24.53
N LEU A 345 27.56 -28.83 -24.18
CA LEU A 345 27.05 -28.66 -22.83
C LEU A 345 27.45 -29.85 -21.95
N ASP A 346 27.69 -29.58 -20.65
CA ASP A 346 27.95 -30.64 -19.66
C ASP A 346 26.72 -31.54 -19.46
N SER A 347 26.95 -32.72 -18.87
CA SER A 347 25.91 -33.74 -18.71
C SER A 347 24.72 -33.29 -17.85
N GLN A 348 24.94 -32.42 -16.85
CA GLN A 348 23.86 -31.91 -16.00
C GLN A 348 23.01 -30.91 -16.78
N THR A 349 23.64 -30.03 -17.55
CA THR A 349 22.94 -29.07 -18.41
C THR A 349 22.13 -29.77 -19.49
N LEU A 350 22.70 -30.83 -20.12
CA LEU A 350 21.98 -31.66 -21.07
C LEU A 350 20.80 -32.41 -20.45
N GLN A 351 20.93 -32.92 -19.21
CA GLN A 351 19.81 -33.54 -18.49
C GLN A 351 18.68 -32.52 -18.21
N LEU A 352 19.02 -31.28 -17.88
CA LEU A 352 18.05 -30.23 -17.69
C LEU A 352 17.33 -29.87 -19.00
N ALA A 353 18.09 -29.69 -20.08
CA ALA A 353 17.54 -29.41 -21.41
C ALA A 353 16.68 -30.57 -21.96
N ALA A 354 17.06 -31.83 -21.66
CA ALA A 354 16.30 -33.02 -22.08
C ALA A 354 14.89 -33.15 -21.48
N LYS A 355 14.59 -32.41 -20.40
CA LYS A 355 13.22 -32.31 -19.88
C LYS A 355 12.28 -31.60 -20.86
N GLY A 356 12.82 -30.83 -21.81
CA GLY A 356 12.08 -29.96 -22.73
C GLY A 356 11.83 -28.57 -22.11
N THR A 357 12.19 -27.52 -22.83
CA THR A 357 12.11 -26.11 -22.34
C THR A 357 10.70 -25.71 -21.90
N ASP A 358 9.66 -26.24 -22.53
CA ASP A 358 8.26 -25.98 -22.16
C ASP A 358 7.83 -26.63 -20.81
N ARG A 359 8.61 -27.60 -20.32
CA ARG A 359 8.32 -28.31 -19.06
C ARG A 359 9.16 -27.82 -17.89
N LEU A 360 10.13 -26.96 -18.16
CA LEU A 360 10.94 -26.35 -17.10
C LEU A 360 10.14 -25.32 -16.32
N SER A 361 10.36 -25.29 -15.02
CA SER A 361 9.95 -24.13 -14.22
C SER A 361 10.69 -22.87 -14.68
N GLU A 362 10.22 -21.72 -14.25
CA GLU A 362 10.90 -20.44 -14.52
C GLU A 362 12.32 -20.46 -13.92
N GLN A 363 12.47 -20.88 -12.66
CA GLN A 363 13.78 -21.03 -12.01
C GLN A 363 14.70 -21.99 -12.75
N GLN A 364 14.19 -23.15 -13.20
CA GLN A 364 14.97 -24.13 -13.97
C GLN A 364 15.38 -23.58 -15.35
N THR A 365 14.52 -22.80 -15.98
CA THR A 365 14.84 -22.10 -17.23
C THR A 365 16.03 -21.16 -17.05
N TYR A 366 15.99 -20.35 -15.98
CA TYR A 366 17.09 -19.42 -15.66
C TYR A 366 18.39 -20.17 -15.35
N GLU A 367 18.31 -21.27 -14.61
CA GLU A 367 19.46 -22.14 -14.33
C GLU A 367 20.06 -22.74 -15.61
N LEU A 368 19.23 -23.24 -16.53
CA LEU A 368 19.65 -23.73 -17.84
C LEU A 368 20.35 -22.62 -18.63
N ASN A 369 19.73 -21.45 -18.72
CA ASN A 369 20.24 -20.33 -19.52
C ASN A 369 21.59 -19.79 -18.97
N LYS A 370 21.74 -19.72 -17.64
CA LYS A 370 23.03 -19.36 -17.01
C LYS A 370 24.13 -20.34 -17.40
N LYS A 371 23.84 -21.65 -17.31
CA LYS A 371 24.81 -22.68 -17.67
C LYS A 371 25.18 -22.67 -19.14
N ILE A 372 24.21 -22.46 -20.04
CA ILE A 372 24.45 -22.27 -21.47
C ILE A 372 25.37 -21.06 -21.72
N LEU A 373 25.00 -19.91 -21.14
CA LEU A 373 25.76 -18.68 -21.32
C LEU A 373 27.21 -18.85 -20.82
N LYS A 374 27.40 -19.46 -19.63
CA LYS A 374 28.74 -19.77 -19.09
C LYS A 374 29.51 -20.73 -19.97
N SER A 375 28.87 -21.78 -20.49
CA SER A 375 29.53 -22.77 -21.39
C SER A 375 30.09 -22.12 -22.67
N VAL A 376 29.33 -21.18 -23.27
CA VAL A 376 29.78 -20.49 -24.50
C VAL A 376 30.79 -19.41 -24.18
N LEU A 377 30.59 -18.63 -23.12
CA LEU A 377 31.51 -17.53 -22.77
C LEU A 377 32.80 -18.02 -22.08
N GLN A 378 32.75 -19.23 -21.47
CA GLN A 378 33.92 -19.91 -20.85
C GLN A 378 34.68 -18.99 -19.85
N ASP A 379 35.95 -18.70 -20.17
CA ASP A 379 36.88 -17.85 -19.41
C ASP A 379 36.67 -16.34 -19.62
N ALA A 380 35.75 -15.97 -20.50
CA ALA A 380 35.34 -14.57 -20.66
C ALA A 380 34.37 -14.08 -19.57
N VAL A 381 33.86 -14.98 -18.71
CA VAL A 381 33.04 -14.62 -17.56
C VAL A 381 33.44 -15.40 -16.31
N THR A 382 33.20 -14.82 -15.14
CA THR A 382 33.41 -15.46 -13.84
C THR A 382 32.52 -16.71 -13.65
N ASP A 383 32.67 -17.42 -12.55
CA ASP A 383 31.82 -18.55 -12.24
C ASP A 383 30.39 -18.10 -11.91
N ILE A 384 29.38 -18.89 -12.33
CA ILE A 384 27.96 -18.59 -12.14
C ILE A 384 27.61 -18.29 -10.65
N GLY A 385 28.29 -19.00 -9.72
CA GLY A 385 28.06 -18.81 -8.29
C GLY A 385 28.42 -17.42 -7.75
N THR A 386 29.22 -16.64 -8.51
CA THR A 386 29.59 -15.25 -8.16
C THR A 386 28.74 -14.21 -8.86
N TRP A 387 27.92 -14.60 -9.85
CA TRP A 387 27.08 -13.65 -10.56
C TRP A 387 26.04 -13.01 -9.65
N GLY A 388 25.95 -11.69 -9.64
CA GLY A 388 25.04 -10.92 -8.81
C GLY A 388 25.43 -10.83 -7.34
N GLU A 389 26.47 -11.54 -6.89
CA GLU A 389 26.86 -11.56 -5.48
C GLU A 389 27.36 -10.20 -4.98
N ASP A 390 28.14 -9.50 -5.82
CA ASP A 390 28.64 -8.16 -5.49
C ASP A 390 27.54 -7.10 -5.40
N HIS A 391 26.38 -7.34 -5.99
CA HIS A 391 25.28 -6.38 -6.02
C HIS A 391 24.19 -6.61 -4.98
N SER A 392 23.88 -7.87 -4.65
CA SER A 392 22.74 -8.19 -3.81
C SER A 392 23.11 -8.95 -2.53
N ALA A 393 23.73 -10.13 -2.62
CA ALA A 393 24.03 -10.93 -1.43
C ALA A 393 25.04 -10.22 -0.52
N LYS A 394 26.11 -9.67 -1.10
CA LYS A 394 27.12 -8.92 -0.37
C LYS A 394 26.59 -7.61 0.20
N LEU A 395 25.66 -6.94 -0.50
CA LEU A 395 24.98 -5.75 0.01
C LEU A 395 24.21 -6.07 1.29
N VAL A 396 23.45 -7.17 1.32
CA VAL A 396 22.69 -7.59 2.49
C VAL A 396 23.62 -7.97 3.66
N GLU A 397 24.74 -8.64 3.39
CA GLU A 397 25.78 -8.91 4.39
C GLU A 397 26.36 -7.61 4.96
N ASP A 398 26.69 -6.64 4.13
CA ASP A 398 27.19 -5.31 4.55
C ASP A 398 26.16 -4.57 5.40
N MET A 399 24.88 -4.61 5.03
CA MET A 399 23.79 -4.02 5.82
C MET A 399 23.73 -4.64 7.21
N LYS A 400 23.84 -5.97 7.32
CA LYS A 400 23.86 -6.67 8.61
C LYS A 400 25.07 -6.28 9.45
N GLN A 401 26.26 -6.25 8.86
CA GLN A 401 27.50 -5.84 9.50
C GLN A 401 27.46 -4.37 9.95
N ALA A 402 26.75 -3.51 9.21
CA ALA A 402 26.53 -2.11 9.56
C ALA A 402 25.54 -1.92 10.74
N GLY A 403 24.91 -3.01 11.22
CA GLY A 403 24.05 -3.01 12.40
C GLY A 403 22.53 -2.93 12.09
N ILE A 404 22.09 -3.14 10.85
CA ILE A 404 20.67 -3.27 10.54
C ILE A 404 20.23 -4.65 11.02
N ALA A 405 19.53 -4.69 12.16
CA ALA A 405 19.15 -5.96 12.81
C ALA A 405 18.05 -6.69 12.02
N ASN A 406 17.01 -5.98 11.63
CA ASN A 406 15.88 -6.44 10.84
C ASN A 406 15.69 -5.55 9.61
N ALA A 407 15.18 -6.09 8.51
CA ALA A 407 14.75 -5.35 7.33
C ALA A 407 13.67 -6.12 6.57
N TRP A 408 12.78 -5.40 5.91
CA TRP A 408 11.95 -5.95 4.85
C TRP A 408 12.61 -5.61 3.51
N ILE A 409 12.91 -6.64 2.72
CA ILE A 409 13.52 -6.50 1.40
C ILE A 409 12.45 -6.83 0.34
N GLY A 410 12.06 -5.82 -0.43
CA GLY A 410 11.18 -5.97 -1.58
C GLY A 410 11.97 -6.12 -2.87
N LEU A 411 11.68 -7.16 -3.64
CA LEU A 411 12.18 -7.29 -5.00
C LEU A 411 11.15 -6.74 -5.98
N PRO A 412 11.56 -5.96 -6.99
CA PRO A 412 10.65 -5.40 -8.00
C PRO A 412 9.85 -6.47 -8.76
N ASN A 413 10.40 -7.69 -8.83
CA ASN A 413 9.79 -8.82 -9.52
C ASN A 413 10.22 -10.15 -8.89
N TRP A 414 9.41 -11.21 -9.00
CA TRP A 414 9.79 -12.55 -8.53
C TRP A 414 10.94 -13.16 -9.34
N SER A 415 11.06 -12.79 -10.62
CA SER A 415 12.14 -13.28 -11.49
C SER A 415 13.53 -12.95 -10.96
N ASP A 416 13.68 -11.83 -10.24
CA ASP A 416 14.98 -11.43 -9.69
C ASP A 416 15.44 -12.40 -8.60
N GLY A 417 14.50 -12.86 -7.77
CA GLY A 417 14.77 -13.91 -6.79
C GLY A 417 14.98 -15.29 -7.43
N LEU A 418 14.16 -15.66 -8.41
CA LEU A 418 14.31 -16.96 -9.12
C LEU A 418 15.61 -17.05 -9.93
N MET A 419 16.11 -15.90 -10.40
CA MET A 419 17.39 -15.80 -11.07
C MET A 419 18.57 -16.08 -10.12
N ASN A 420 18.43 -15.65 -8.85
CA ASN A 420 19.45 -15.83 -7.82
C ASN A 420 18.85 -16.37 -6.49
N PRO A 421 18.41 -17.64 -6.45
CA PRO A 421 17.80 -18.23 -5.24
C PRO A 421 18.78 -18.31 -4.05
N GLY A 422 20.08 -18.32 -4.30
CA GLY A 422 21.11 -18.24 -3.27
C GLY A 422 21.08 -16.93 -2.50
N PHE A 423 20.86 -15.81 -3.21
CA PHE A 423 20.68 -14.51 -2.60
C PHE A 423 19.43 -14.46 -1.70
N VAL A 424 18.31 -14.98 -2.17
CA VAL A 424 17.06 -15.03 -1.38
C VAL A 424 17.28 -15.81 -0.08
N ARG A 425 17.93 -16.97 -0.15
CA ARG A 425 18.27 -17.77 1.02
C ARG A 425 19.21 -17.03 1.97
N LYS A 426 20.29 -16.43 1.48
CA LYS A 426 21.23 -15.64 2.30
C LYS A 426 20.55 -14.49 3.01
N THR A 427 19.67 -13.77 2.33
CA THR A 427 18.89 -12.68 2.93
C THR A 427 18.02 -13.16 4.09
N ASN A 428 17.36 -14.29 3.91
CA ASN A 428 16.54 -14.90 4.96
C ASN A 428 17.42 -15.37 6.15
N GLU A 429 18.59 -15.99 5.89
CA GLU A 429 19.57 -16.42 6.91
C GLU A 429 20.12 -15.23 7.74
N GLN A 430 20.17 -14.02 7.18
CA GLN A 430 20.50 -12.80 7.93
C GLN A 430 19.38 -12.35 8.88
N GLY A 431 18.23 -13.01 8.86
CA GLY A 431 17.06 -12.68 9.67
C GLY A 431 16.15 -11.62 9.04
N TYR A 432 16.29 -11.33 7.76
CA TYR A 432 15.47 -10.38 7.04
C TYR A 432 14.24 -11.03 6.41
N LEU A 433 13.22 -10.22 6.15
CA LEU A 433 12.13 -10.59 5.25
C LEU A 433 12.55 -10.31 3.80
N ILE A 434 12.21 -11.21 2.91
CA ILE A 434 12.40 -11.00 1.48
C ILE A 434 11.22 -11.56 0.70
N GLY A 435 10.71 -10.76 -0.22
CA GLY A 435 9.59 -11.17 -1.07
C GLY A 435 9.49 -10.34 -2.35
N PRO A 436 8.79 -10.88 -3.35
CA PRO A 436 8.55 -10.17 -4.60
C PRO A 436 7.37 -9.20 -4.48
N TYR A 437 7.35 -8.22 -5.37
CA TYR A 437 6.15 -7.51 -5.81
C TYR A 437 5.37 -8.42 -6.77
N ASP A 438 4.06 -8.49 -6.60
CA ASP A 438 3.13 -9.13 -7.53
C ASP A 438 1.84 -8.30 -7.64
N SER A 439 1.12 -8.43 -8.75
CA SER A 439 -0.13 -7.73 -9.00
C SER A 439 -1.13 -8.64 -9.70
N TYR A 440 -2.39 -8.53 -9.29
CA TYR A 440 -3.49 -9.31 -9.84
C TYR A 440 -4.63 -8.42 -10.39
N HIS A 441 -4.35 -7.13 -10.53
CA HIS A 441 -5.36 -6.11 -10.78
C HIS A 441 -5.60 -5.87 -12.27
N SER A 442 -4.54 -5.96 -13.09
CA SER A 442 -4.62 -5.80 -14.54
C SER A 442 -4.24 -7.08 -15.26
N ILE A 443 -4.84 -7.31 -16.44
CA ILE A 443 -4.49 -8.42 -17.31
C ILE A 443 -4.27 -7.94 -18.75
N GLN A 444 -3.21 -8.44 -19.38
CA GLN A 444 -2.90 -8.27 -20.80
C GLN A 444 -3.22 -9.54 -21.58
N GLN A 445 -3.52 -9.38 -22.88
CA GLN A 445 -3.83 -10.51 -23.75
C GLN A 445 -2.59 -11.32 -24.11
N LYS A 446 -1.42 -10.68 -24.16
CA LYS A 446 -0.14 -11.32 -24.52
C LYS A 446 0.86 -11.15 -23.39
N GLU A 447 1.72 -12.15 -23.26
CA GLU A 447 2.86 -12.07 -22.33
C GLU A 447 3.76 -10.89 -22.72
N ASN A 448 4.16 -10.11 -21.70
CA ASN A 448 5.14 -9.05 -21.82
C ASN A 448 6.17 -9.25 -20.72
N PRO A 449 7.43 -9.61 -21.07
CA PRO A 449 8.49 -9.84 -20.09
C PRO A 449 8.77 -8.63 -19.19
N SER A 450 8.54 -7.41 -19.69
CA SER A 450 8.72 -6.18 -18.91
C SER A 450 7.55 -5.92 -17.95
N TRP A 451 6.44 -6.64 -18.09
CA TRP A 451 5.27 -6.52 -17.23
C TRP A 451 4.56 -7.88 -17.06
N ASN A 452 5.31 -8.85 -16.57
CA ASN A 452 4.85 -10.24 -16.38
C ASN A 452 3.73 -10.38 -15.33
N THR A 453 3.62 -9.46 -14.37
CA THR A 453 2.54 -9.45 -13.38
C THR A 453 1.15 -9.29 -13.99
N ALA A 454 1.04 -8.66 -15.17
CA ALA A 454 -0.22 -8.49 -15.88
C ALA A 454 -0.54 -9.62 -16.88
N TYR A 455 0.14 -10.76 -16.79
CA TYR A 455 -0.13 -11.90 -17.67
C TYR A 455 -0.40 -13.16 -16.86
N PHE A 456 -1.40 -13.93 -17.29
CA PHE A 456 -1.69 -15.26 -16.78
C PHE A 456 -1.70 -16.26 -17.93
N PRO A 457 -1.19 -17.50 -17.72
CA PRO A 457 -1.20 -18.53 -18.77
C PRO A 457 -2.60 -18.95 -19.23
N ASP A 458 -3.62 -18.77 -18.38
CA ASP A 458 -5.02 -18.98 -18.76
C ASP A 458 -5.49 -17.87 -19.70
N SER A 459 -5.44 -18.13 -21.00
CA SER A 459 -5.85 -17.18 -22.05
C SER A 459 -7.34 -16.81 -22.02
N THR A 460 -8.17 -17.57 -21.30
CA THR A 460 -9.62 -17.31 -21.23
C THR A 460 -9.93 -16.12 -20.31
N LEU A 461 -9.07 -15.84 -19.31
CA LEU A 461 -9.27 -14.76 -18.34
C LEU A 461 -9.45 -13.38 -19.01
N TYR A 462 -8.66 -13.09 -20.05
CA TYR A 462 -8.72 -11.77 -20.71
C TYR A 462 -10.09 -11.46 -21.28
N GLU A 463 -10.76 -12.44 -21.87
CA GLU A 463 -12.09 -12.24 -22.47
C GLU A 463 -13.23 -12.53 -21.48
N GLN A 464 -13.06 -13.50 -20.58
CA GLN A 464 -14.15 -14.03 -19.77
C GLN A 464 -14.16 -13.55 -18.33
N ALA A 465 -13.08 -12.92 -17.83
CA ALA A 465 -12.94 -12.55 -16.42
C ALA A 465 -12.60 -11.06 -16.20
N THR A 466 -12.87 -10.20 -17.18
CA THR A 466 -12.57 -8.77 -17.07
C THR A 466 -13.82 -7.94 -16.79
N ILE A 467 -13.65 -6.88 -15.99
CA ILE A 467 -14.72 -6.04 -15.46
C ILE A 467 -15.34 -5.17 -16.55
N ALA A 468 -16.67 -5.11 -16.59
CA ALA A 468 -17.43 -4.21 -17.44
C ALA A 468 -18.25 -3.20 -16.62
N LYS A 469 -18.31 -1.96 -17.10
CA LYS A 469 -19.19 -0.92 -16.60
C LYS A 469 -20.66 -1.21 -16.95
N LYS A 470 -21.59 -0.42 -16.40
CA LYS A 470 -23.04 -0.51 -16.64
C LYS A 470 -23.42 -0.38 -18.12
N ASP A 471 -22.64 0.36 -18.91
CA ASP A 471 -22.81 0.51 -20.36
C ASP A 471 -22.18 -0.62 -21.21
N GLY A 472 -21.59 -1.62 -20.55
CA GLY A 472 -20.93 -2.76 -21.20
C GLY A 472 -19.47 -2.52 -21.60
N THR A 473 -18.93 -1.32 -21.44
CA THR A 473 -17.52 -1.03 -21.76
C THR A 473 -16.58 -1.67 -20.74
N LYS A 474 -15.46 -2.27 -21.23
CA LYS A 474 -14.45 -2.86 -20.35
C LYS A 474 -13.61 -1.77 -19.68
N ILE A 475 -13.30 -1.97 -18.40
CA ILE A 475 -12.41 -1.06 -17.65
C ILE A 475 -10.97 -1.32 -18.08
N GLY A 476 -10.24 -0.26 -18.47
CA GLY A 476 -8.83 -0.33 -18.83
C GLY A 476 -7.94 -0.70 -17.63
N GLY A 477 -6.88 -1.45 -17.90
CA GLY A 477 -5.84 -1.75 -16.90
C GLY A 477 -4.93 -0.54 -16.64
N PHE A 478 -3.82 -0.78 -15.95
CA PHE A 478 -2.86 0.26 -15.58
C PHE A 478 -2.37 1.06 -16.79
N LEU A 479 -2.41 2.40 -16.71
CA LEU A 479 -2.10 3.34 -17.79
C LEU A 479 -2.91 3.08 -19.09
N GLY A 480 -4.13 2.53 -18.97
CA GLY A 480 -4.98 2.19 -20.11
C GLY A 480 -4.54 0.94 -20.87
N ARG A 481 -3.55 0.21 -20.39
CA ARG A 481 -3.05 -1.03 -21.00
C ARG A 481 -3.81 -2.23 -20.48
N GLY A 482 -4.25 -3.11 -21.38
CA GLY A 482 -5.01 -4.30 -20.97
C GLY A 482 -6.37 -3.95 -20.37
N ARG A 483 -6.86 -4.79 -19.46
CA ARG A 483 -8.16 -4.66 -18.79
C ARG A 483 -8.03 -4.91 -17.28
N LYS A 484 -8.97 -4.38 -16.48
CA LYS A 484 -9.10 -4.74 -15.06
C LYS A 484 -9.65 -6.16 -14.94
N LEU A 485 -8.97 -6.98 -14.13
CA LEU A 485 -9.34 -8.38 -13.88
C LEU A 485 -10.32 -8.45 -12.70
N ASN A 486 -11.41 -9.21 -12.86
CA ASN A 486 -12.37 -9.45 -11.79
C ASN A 486 -11.74 -10.38 -10.72
N PRO A 487 -11.53 -9.92 -9.47
CA PRO A 487 -10.89 -10.71 -8.45
C PRO A 487 -11.69 -11.97 -8.06
N ALA A 488 -13.01 -11.95 -8.19
CA ALA A 488 -13.86 -13.11 -7.88
C ALA A 488 -13.60 -14.32 -8.83
N LEU A 489 -13.00 -14.07 -10.00
CA LEU A 489 -12.70 -15.10 -11.00
C LEU A 489 -11.21 -15.46 -11.08
N SER A 490 -10.33 -14.69 -10.46
CA SER A 490 -8.88 -14.81 -10.65
C SER A 490 -8.17 -15.71 -9.64
N LEU A 491 -8.79 -16.07 -8.53
CA LEU A 491 -8.12 -16.84 -7.46
C LEU A 491 -7.46 -18.15 -7.93
N PRO A 492 -8.05 -18.96 -8.82
CA PRO A 492 -7.39 -20.17 -9.34
C PRO A 492 -6.06 -19.86 -10.05
N SER A 493 -6.03 -18.77 -10.84
CA SER A 493 -4.83 -18.35 -11.57
C SER A 493 -3.79 -17.71 -10.65
N VAL A 494 -4.20 -17.00 -9.60
CA VAL A 494 -3.30 -16.54 -8.53
C VAL A 494 -2.65 -17.75 -7.82
N LYS A 495 -3.42 -18.77 -7.49
CA LYS A 495 -2.92 -20.02 -6.90
C LYS A 495 -1.90 -20.70 -7.81
N GLN A 496 -2.22 -20.80 -9.10
CA GLN A 496 -1.33 -21.41 -10.10
C GLN A 496 0.00 -20.63 -10.21
N ARG A 497 -0.05 -19.28 -10.31
CA ARG A 497 1.15 -18.43 -10.38
C ARG A 497 2.00 -18.58 -9.14
N THR A 498 1.41 -18.41 -7.96
CA THR A 498 2.13 -18.51 -6.68
C THR A 498 2.78 -19.89 -6.52
N GLN A 499 2.06 -20.96 -6.91
CA GLN A 499 2.62 -22.32 -6.89
C GLN A 499 3.78 -22.48 -7.88
N ALA A 500 3.66 -21.95 -9.09
CA ALA A 500 4.71 -21.99 -10.10
C ALA A 500 5.99 -21.25 -9.65
N ILE A 501 5.84 -20.10 -8.98
CA ILE A 501 6.99 -19.35 -8.42
C ILE A 501 7.67 -20.16 -7.30
N LEU A 502 6.90 -20.81 -6.43
CA LEU A 502 7.42 -21.47 -5.23
C LEU A 502 7.81 -22.94 -5.45
N GLN A 503 7.56 -23.55 -6.62
CA GLN A 503 7.67 -25.00 -6.84
C GLN A 503 9.07 -25.59 -6.67
N ASP A 504 10.12 -24.78 -6.90
CA ASP A 504 11.52 -25.23 -6.73
C ASP A 504 12.10 -24.87 -5.35
N GLY A 505 11.24 -24.45 -4.40
CA GLY A 505 11.63 -24.24 -3.02
C GLY A 505 12.39 -22.96 -2.75
N ILE A 506 12.15 -21.91 -3.56
CA ILE A 506 12.72 -20.59 -3.26
C ILE A 506 12.30 -20.11 -1.87
N ALA A 507 13.24 -19.54 -1.11
CA ALA A 507 13.06 -19.20 0.30
C ALA A 507 12.44 -17.81 0.52
N PHE A 508 11.44 -17.41 -0.27
CA PHE A 508 10.65 -16.22 0.03
C PHE A 508 9.88 -16.43 1.34
N ASN A 509 9.86 -15.43 2.20
CA ASN A 509 9.10 -15.40 3.46
C ASN A 509 8.18 -14.18 3.57
N SER A 510 8.14 -13.33 2.53
CA SER A 510 7.23 -12.21 2.40
C SER A 510 6.65 -12.14 1.00
N TRP A 511 5.54 -11.39 0.84
CA TRP A 511 4.90 -11.15 -0.44
C TRP A 511 4.24 -9.78 -0.44
N PHE A 512 4.50 -8.95 -1.45
CA PHE A 512 3.85 -7.67 -1.60
C PHE A 512 2.83 -7.72 -2.74
N ILE A 513 1.57 -7.36 -2.44
CA ILE A 513 0.46 -7.40 -3.39
C ILE A 513 0.03 -5.97 -3.72
N ASP A 514 0.14 -5.63 -4.99
CA ASP A 514 -0.28 -4.36 -5.54
C ASP A 514 -1.80 -4.24 -5.61
N CYS A 515 -2.36 -3.06 -5.36
CA CYS A 515 -3.76 -2.67 -5.50
C CYS A 515 -4.80 -3.39 -4.61
N ASP A 516 -4.48 -4.45 -3.86
CA ASP A 516 -5.51 -5.22 -3.15
C ASP A 516 -6.07 -4.52 -1.92
N ALA A 517 -5.31 -3.60 -1.32
CA ALA A 517 -5.74 -2.82 -0.16
C ALA A 517 -5.85 -1.31 -0.43
N THR A 518 -6.01 -0.87 -1.68
CA THR A 518 -6.15 0.55 -2.05
C THR A 518 -7.58 1.08 -1.94
N GLY A 519 -8.58 0.19 -1.85
CA GLY A 519 -9.99 0.58 -1.94
C GLY A 519 -10.49 0.80 -3.38
N GLU A 520 -9.65 0.58 -4.38
CA GLU A 520 -10.04 0.57 -5.80
C GLU A 520 -10.86 -0.70 -6.11
N ILE A 521 -12.12 -0.72 -5.72
CA ILE A 521 -13.07 -1.85 -5.83
C ILE A 521 -14.18 -1.53 -6.83
N TYR A 522 -14.72 -2.56 -7.50
CA TYR A 522 -15.61 -2.38 -8.64
C TYR A 522 -16.90 -3.19 -8.55
N ASP A 523 -17.97 -2.63 -9.12
CA ASP A 523 -19.09 -3.40 -9.62
C ASP A 523 -18.77 -3.90 -11.03
N ASP A 524 -19.01 -5.20 -11.30
CA ASP A 524 -18.89 -5.79 -12.64
C ASP A 524 -20.27 -6.12 -13.19
N TYR A 525 -20.67 -5.42 -14.23
CA TYR A 525 -21.96 -5.58 -14.91
C TYR A 525 -21.92 -6.62 -16.03
N THR A 526 -20.88 -7.41 -16.17
CA THR A 526 -20.81 -8.50 -17.16
C THR A 526 -21.88 -9.54 -16.86
N ALA A 527 -22.82 -9.76 -17.77
CA ALA A 527 -23.99 -10.61 -17.55
C ALA A 527 -23.65 -12.07 -17.17
N ALA A 528 -22.50 -12.59 -17.60
CA ALA A 528 -22.04 -13.93 -17.30
C ALA A 528 -21.52 -14.08 -15.84
N HIS A 529 -21.09 -12.98 -15.21
CA HIS A 529 -20.49 -12.98 -13.88
C HIS A 529 -20.69 -11.64 -13.16
N PRO A 530 -21.93 -11.20 -12.94
CA PRO A 530 -22.19 -9.95 -12.24
C PRO A 530 -21.60 -10.01 -10.83
N THR A 531 -20.80 -8.99 -10.49
CA THR A 531 -20.06 -8.95 -9.21
C THR A 531 -20.26 -7.59 -8.57
N THR A 532 -20.66 -7.56 -7.29
CA THR A 532 -20.78 -6.33 -6.52
C THR A 532 -19.45 -5.92 -5.91
N GLN A 533 -19.29 -4.63 -5.53
CA GLN A 533 -18.11 -4.16 -4.81
C GLN A 533 -17.82 -4.97 -3.54
N LEU A 534 -18.86 -5.44 -2.83
CA LEU A 534 -18.68 -6.33 -1.68
C LEU A 534 -18.05 -7.69 -2.07
N GLN A 535 -18.46 -8.26 -3.20
CA GLN A 535 -17.90 -9.52 -3.69
C GLN A 535 -16.46 -9.32 -4.23
N ASP A 536 -16.19 -8.20 -4.91
CA ASP A 536 -14.84 -7.80 -5.33
C ASP A 536 -13.91 -7.72 -4.11
N LEU A 537 -14.29 -6.96 -3.07
CA LEU A 537 -13.52 -6.82 -1.84
C LEU A 537 -13.27 -8.17 -1.14
N LYS A 538 -14.28 -9.01 -1.01
CA LYS A 538 -14.12 -10.34 -0.41
C LYS A 538 -13.11 -11.20 -1.18
N ALA A 539 -13.18 -11.18 -2.50
CA ALA A 539 -12.26 -11.94 -3.33
C ALA A 539 -10.80 -11.46 -3.22
N ARG A 540 -10.58 -10.15 -3.06
CA ARG A 540 -9.25 -9.60 -2.75
C ARG A 540 -8.74 -10.10 -1.40
N LEU A 541 -9.56 -10.03 -0.37
CA LEU A 541 -9.20 -10.55 0.96
C LEU A 541 -8.94 -12.05 0.95
N GLU A 542 -9.67 -12.85 0.17
CA GLU A 542 -9.45 -14.28 0.00
C GLU A 542 -8.07 -14.58 -0.61
N ARG A 543 -7.64 -13.85 -1.65
CA ARG A 543 -6.31 -14.07 -2.24
C ARG A 543 -5.18 -13.59 -1.35
N ILE A 544 -5.35 -12.49 -0.60
CA ILE A 544 -4.40 -12.08 0.44
C ILE A 544 -4.29 -13.17 1.50
N ALA A 545 -5.42 -13.64 2.02
CA ALA A 545 -5.47 -14.69 3.04
C ALA A 545 -4.86 -16.01 2.56
N TYR A 546 -5.03 -16.38 1.29
CA TYR A 546 -4.39 -17.55 0.69
C TYR A 546 -2.85 -17.44 0.79
N ILE A 547 -2.28 -16.30 0.40
CA ILE A 547 -0.83 -16.10 0.44
C ILE A 547 -0.33 -16.03 1.89
N ALA A 548 -1.04 -15.32 2.77
CA ALA A 548 -0.66 -15.18 4.17
C ALA A 548 -0.77 -16.50 4.94
N ASN A 549 -1.89 -17.22 4.81
CA ASN A 549 -2.21 -18.34 5.67
C ASN A 549 -1.78 -19.70 5.09
N GLU A 550 -2.01 -19.94 3.78
CA GLU A 550 -1.65 -21.22 3.15
C GLU A 550 -0.17 -21.23 2.72
N LYS A 551 0.37 -20.11 2.22
CA LYS A 551 1.79 -20.01 1.84
C LYS A 551 2.69 -19.52 2.97
N LYS A 552 2.13 -19.12 4.11
CA LYS A 552 2.86 -18.67 5.31
C LYS A 552 3.78 -17.47 5.06
N MET A 553 3.40 -16.59 4.11
CA MET A 553 4.14 -15.38 3.81
C MET A 553 3.73 -14.23 4.75
N VAL A 554 4.67 -13.34 5.05
CA VAL A 554 4.36 -12.04 5.64
C VAL A 554 3.87 -11.15 4.51
N VAL A 555 2.57 -10.85 4.48
CA VAL A 555 1.95 -10.14 3.36
C VAL A 555 1.84 -8.65 3.64
N GLY A 556 2.26 -7.86 2.66
CA GLY A 556 1.98 -6.43 2.57
C GLY A 556 1.20 -6.08 1.31
N SER A 557 0.62 -4.89 1.28
CA SER A 557 -0.10 -4.41 0.09
C SER A 557 0.07 -2.91 -0.11
N GLU A 558 -0.17 -2.46 -1.33
CA GLU A 558 -0.39 -1.05 -1.62
C GLU A 558 -1.66 -0.54 -0.93
N GLY A 559 -1.65 0.73 -0.53
CA GLY A 559 -2.73 1.41 0.16
C GLY A 559 -2.72 1.09 1.66
N GLY A 560 -3.50 0.11 2.08
CA GLY A 560 -3.69 -0.26 3.49
C GLY A 560 -5.02 0.22 4.04
N SER A 561 -6.05 0.39 3.18
CA SER A 561 -7.42 0.67 3.63
C SER A 561 -7.85 -0.34 4.68
N ASP A 562 -8.57 0.14 5.66
CA ASP A 562 -8.81 -0.55 6.93
C ASP A 562 -9.52 -1.90 6.84
N TYR A 563 -10.21 -2.17 5.74
CA TYR A 563 -10.83 -3.49 5.51
C TYR A 563 -9.79 -4.64 5.43
N ALA A 564 -8.53 -4.32 5.11
CA ALA A 564 -7.48 -5.33 4.98
C ALA A 564 -6.69 -5.55 6.29
N HIS A 565 -6.95 -4.78 7.37
CA HIS A 565 -6.13 -4.77 8.57
C HIS A 565 -5.92 -6.16 9.20
N ASN A 566 -6.89 -7.06 9.11
CA ASN A 566 -6.78 -8.41 9.64
C ASN A 566 -5.95 -9.36 8.78
N THR A 567 -5.72 -9.04 7.50
CA THR A 567 -5.09 -9.96 6.53
C THR A 567 -3.67 -9.56 6.14
N ILE A 568 -3.32 -8.28 6.19
CA ILE A 568 -1.98 -7.77 5.90
C ILE A 568 -1.21 -7.48 7.20
N ALA A 569 0.12 -7.57 7.16
CA ALA A 569 0.98 -7.18 8.26
C ALA A 569 1.55 -5.75 8.08
N PHE A 570 1.71 -5.33 6.84
CA PHE A 570 2.21 -3.99 6.50
C PHE A 570 1.56 -3.44 5.22
N ALA A 571 1.67 -2.13 5.02
CA ALA A 571 1.12 -1.44 3.87
C ALA A 571 2.00 -0.25 3.44
N HIS A 572 2.04 0.00 2.13
CA HIS A 572 2.75 1.13 1.55
C HIS A 572 1.76 2.13 0.93
N GLY A 573 1.79 3.38 1.39
CA GLY A 573 0.96 4.46 0.84
C GLY A 573 0.01 5.15 1.82
N ILE A 574 -0.03 4.75 3.09
CA ILE A 574 -0.86 5.43 4.10
C ILE A 574 -0.20 6.71 4.60
N GLU A 575 1.09 6.68 4.97
CA GLU A 575 1.77 7.88 5.48
C GLU A 575 1.95 8.93 4.37
N THR A 576 2.48 8.54 3.23
CA THR A 576 2.52 9.39 2.03
C THR A 576 1.95 8.59 0.87
N PRO A 577 0.74 8.90 0.41
CA PRO A 577 0.15 8.26 -0.78
C PRO A 577 0.85 8.74 -2.06
N VAL A 578 0.41 8.24 -3.20
CA VAL A 578 0.83 8.79 -4.49
C VAL A 578 0.39 10.26 -4.58
N ILE A 579 1.37 11.15 -4.78
CA ILE A 579 1.12 12.59 -4.90
C ILE A 579 0.69 12.89 -6.33
N GLN A 580 -0.53 13.41 -6.49
CA GLN A 580 -1.14 13.90 -7.73
C GLN A 580 -0.82 13.06 -8.99
N TRP A 581 -1.54 11.96 -9.10
CA TRP A 581 -1.40 11.04 -10.23
C TRP A 581 -1.65 11.70 -11.60
N ALA A 582 -2.52 12.71 -11.66
CA ALA A 582 -2.93 13.36 -12.90
C ALA A 582 -2.13 14.63 -13.25
N ASP A 583 -1.15 15.05 -12.43
CA ASP A 583 -0.41 16.31 -12.68
C ASP A 583 0.58 16.15 -13.85
N PRO A 584 0.42 16.88 -14.96
CA PRO A 584 1.27 16.72 -16.13
C PRO A 584 2.74 17.04 -15.89
N ASP A 585 3.05 18.07 -15.08
CA ASP A 585 4.44 18.48 -14.78
C ASP A 585 5.18 17.39 -14.02
N MET A 586 4.45 16.63 -13.19
CA MET A 586 5.04 15.54 -12.42
C MET A 586 5.08 14.23 -13.19
N ARG A 587 4.17 14.01 -14.14
CA ARG A 587 3.94 12.68 -14.73
C ARG A 587 4.38 12.55 -16.19
N THR A 588 4.25 13.60 -17.00
CA THR A 588 4.45 13.53 -18.45
C THR A 588 5.45 14.53 -18.99
N ASP A 589 5.56 15.73 -18.43
CA ASP A 589 6.53 16.74 -18.88
C ASP A 589 7.93 16.43 -18.34
N LYS A 590 8.74 15.76 -19.17
CA LYS A 590 10.13 15.39 -18.84
C LYS A 590 11.06 16.61 -18.65
N SER A 591 10.67 17.81 -19.11
CA SER A 591 11.43 19.03 -18.94
C SER A 591 11.15 19.75 -17.61
N SER A 592 10.07 19.38 -16.92
CA SER A 592 9.70 19.94 -15.63
C SER A 592 10.68 19.53 -14.53
N GLU A 593 11.03 20.46 -13.65
CA GLU A 593 11.81 20.14 -12.44
C GLU A 593 11.06 19.20 -11.49
N TYR A 594 9.71 19.20 -11.55
CA TYR A 594 8.83 18.34 -10.76
C TYR A 594 8.68 16.93 -11.36
N TYR A 595 9.23 16.66 -12.55
CA TYR A 595 9.10 15.35 -13.18
C TYR A 595 9.70 14.24 -12.34
N VAL A 596 8.87 13.33 -11.86
CA VAL A 596 9.23 12.26 -10.92
C VAL A 596 10.06 11.13 -11.55
N GLY A 597 10.23 11.11 -12.89
CA GLY A 597 11.00 10.10 -13.60
C GLY A 597 10.18 8.97 -14.23
N GLY A 598 10.83 8.16 -15.05
CA GLY A 598 10.25 6.96 -15.67
C GLY A 598 10.30 5.74 -14.76
N TYR A 599 9.44 4.76 -15.02
CA TYR A 599 9.38 3.47 -14.30
C TYR A 599 10.51 2.50 -14.68
N TYR A 600 11.15 2.72 -15.80
CA TYR A 600 12.16 1.83 -16.37
C TYR A 600 13.53 2.48 -16.35
N SER A 601 14.57 1.69 -16.00
CA SER A 601 15.98 2.05 -16.10
C SER A 601 16.66 1.16 -17.14
N PRO A 602 17.08 1.70 -18.28
CA PRO A 602 17.76 0.91 -19.31
C PRO A 602 19.09 0.30 -18.82
N GLN A 603 19.64 0.81 -17.73
CA GLN A 603 20.91 0.38 -17.15
C GLN A 603 20.75 -0.69 -16.06
N GLY A 604 19.51 -1.09 -15.70
CA GLY A 604 19.24 -1.99 -14.59
C GLY A 604 19.53 -1.40 -13.21
N THR A 605 19.68 -0.07 -13.13
CA THR A 605 19.83 0.67 -11.87
C THR A 605 18.45 1.06 -11.33
N ILE A 606 18.41 1.69 -10.17
CA ILE A 606 17.15 2.23 -9.61
C ILE A 606 16.49 3.17 -10.64
N PRO A 607 15.26 2.91 -11.08
CA PRO A 607 14.55 3.82 -11.97
C PRO A 607 14.39 5.21 -11.36
N GLU A 608 14.43 6.25 -12.20
CA GLU A 608 14.28 7.64 -11.73
C GLU A 608 12.99 7.86 -10.93
N ARG A 609 11.92 7.17 -11.29
CA ARG A 609 10.63 7.19 -10.58
C ARG A 609 10.80 6.96 -9.08
N TYR A 610 11.74 6.17 -8.68
CA TYR A 610 11.98 5.77 -7.30
C TYR A 610 13.21 6.45 -6.68
N GLY A 611 14.32 6.56 -7.43
CA GLY A 611 15.60 7.02 -6.91
C GLY A 611 15.88 8.52 -7.07
N LYS A 612 15.25 9.21 -8.05
CA LYS A 612 15.48 10.63 -8.29
C LYS A 612 14.79 11.49 -7.26
N GLN A 613 15.53 12.36 -6.58
CA GLN A 613 14.94 13.41 -5.74
C GLN A 613 14.28 14.49 -6.59
N VAL A 614 13.09 14.91 -6.22
CA VAL A 614 12.32 15.96 -6.90
C VAL A 614 11.81 17.00 -5.89
N PRO A 615 11.72 18.29 -6.24
CA PRO A 615 11.02 19.25 -5.42
C PRO A 615 9.52 18.93 -5.39
N ILE A 616 8.82 19.43 -4.40
CA ILE A 616 7.36 19.36 -4.30
C ILE A 616 6.76 20.74 -4.56
N LYS A 617 5.63 20.80 -5.28
CA LYS A 617 4.89 22.05 -5.47
C LYS A 617 4.35 22.55 -4.13
N PRO A 618 4.33 23.87 -3.85
CA PRO A 618 3.87 24.42 -2.56
C PRO A 618 2.47 23.94 -2.16
N LEU A 619 1.53 23.88 -3.10
CA LEU A 619 0.20 23.35 -2.84
C LEU A 619 0.25 21.90 -2.36
N TYR A 620 1.03 21.04 -3.04
CA TYR A 620 1.13 19.62 -2.69
C TYR A 620 1.91 19.40 -1.40
N HIS A 621 2.88 20.26 -1.08
CA HIS A 621 3.48 20.27 0.26
C HIS A 621 2.40 20.45 1.33
N THR A 622 1.56 21.51 1.24
CA THR A 622 0.48 21.76 2.19
C THR A 622 -0.47 20.57 2.32
N ILE A 623 -0.85 19.96 1.20
CA ILE A 623 -1.84 18.86 1.20
C ILE A 623 -1.27 17.56 1.73
N TYR A 624 -0.06 17.16 1.31
CA TYR A 624 0.45 15.83 1.54
C TYR A 624 1.44 15.73 2.69
N THR A 625 2.39 16.66 2.82
CA THR A 625 3.54 16.51 3.72
C THR A 625 3.58 17.49 4.89
N ASP A 626 2.88 18.63 4.83
CA ASP A 626 2.90 19.64 5.89
C ASP A 626 2.38 19.07 7.23
N PRO A 627 3.22 19.05 8.29
CA PRO A 627 2.83 18.53 9.59
C PRO A 627 1.70 19.33 10.24
N ALA A 628 1.53 20.61 9.92
CA ALA A 628 0.47 21.45 10.50
C ALA A 628 -0.95 20.95 10.17
N TYR A 629 -1.14 20.23 9.08
CA TYR A 629 -2.42 19.64 8.69
C TYR A 629 -2.52 18.15 8.94
N SER A 630 -1.40 17.49 9.25
CA SER A 630 -1.35 16.03 9.46
C SER A 630 -1.79 15.66 10.87
N VAL A 631 -2.58 14.59 10.97
CA VAL A 631 -2.99 13.98 12.25
C VAL A 631 -2.95 12.44 12.10
N PRO A 632 -2.48 11.69 13.10
CA PRO A 632 -2.26 10.25 12.99
C PRO A 632 -3.56 9.45 13.21
N LEU A 633 -4.61 9.72 12.43
CA LEU A 633 -5.91 9.05 12.62
C LEU A 633 -5.77 7.54 12.42
N TYR A 634 -5.04 7.10 11.39
CA TYR A 634 -4.84 5.68 11.13
C TYR A 634 -4.04 5.00 12.24
N LYS A 635 -2.95 5.62 12.69
CA LYS A 635 -2.14 5.09 13.80
C LYS A 635 -2.89 5.07 15.13
N LEU A 636 -3.74 6.05 15.41
CA LEU A 636 -4.60 6.03 16.60
C LEU A 636 -5.56 4.84 16.62
N VAL A 637 -5.91 4.30 15.46
CA VAL A 637 -6.79 3.11 15.33
C VAL A 637 -5.98 1.82 15.19
N TYR A 638 -4.96 1.77 14.34
CA TYR A 638 -4.33 0.55 13.84
C TYR A 638 -2.81 0.45 14.08
N ASN A 639 -2.21 1.27 14.95
CA ASN A 639 -0.75 1.24 15.17
C ASN A 639 -0.22 -0.15 15.52
N ASP A 640 -0.95 -0.90 16.33
CA ASP A 640 -0.60 -2.25 16.77
C ASP A 640 -1.18 -3.38 15.89
N SER A 641 -1.80 -3.02 14.76
CA SER A 641 -2.41 -3.99 13.83
C SER A 641 -1.73 -4.01 12.46
N VAL A 642 -1.38 -2.85 11.88
CA VAL A 642 -0.75 -2.75 10.56
C VAL A 642 0.41 -1.76 10.59
N ILE A 643 1.57 -2.18 10.13
CA ILE A 643 2.72 -1.30 9.91
C ILE A 643 2.49 -0.55 8.59
N THR A 644 2.36 0.77 8.66
CA THR A 644 2.14 1.61 7.48
C THR A 644 3.35 2.49 7.19
N THR A 645 3.69 2.68 5.90
CA THR A 645 4.76 3.56 5.48
C THR A 645 4.39 4.36 4.22
N HIS A 646 5.36 4.99 3.61
CA HIS A 646 5.24 5.75 2.37
C HIS A 646 4.90 4.84 1.19
N HIS A 647 4.23 5.37 0.19
CA HIS A 647 4.19 4.72 -1.11
C HIS A 647 5.61 4.65 -1.71
N TRP A 648 5.94 3.58 -2.40
CA TRP A 648 7.32 3.37 -2.90
C TRP A 648 7.78 4.42 -3.93
N GLU A 649 6.88 5.10 -4.65
CA GLU A 649 7.25 6.26 -5.47
C GLU A 649 7.68 7.46 -4.62
N TRP A 650 7.29 7.51 -3.35
CA TRP A 650 7.49 8.63 -2.44
C TRP A 650 8.27 8.23 -1.18
N GLY A 651 9.21 7.31 -1.31
CA GLY A 651 10.08 6.85 -0.23
C GLY A 651 10.75 8.00 0.54
N SER A 652 11.38 7.68 1.67
CA SER A 652 11.88 8.65 2.66
C SER A 652 12.78 9.75 2.06
N ASP A 653 13.56 9.42 1.02
CA ASP A 653 14.52 10.33 0.39
C ASP A 653 13.99 11.05 -0.87
N LYS A 654 12.72 10.83 -1.25
CA LYS A 654 12.19 11.28 -2.57
C LYS A 654 12.04 12.79 -2.72
N ILE A 655 11.64 13.50 -1.65
CA ILE A 655 11.32 14.92 -1.73
C ILE A 655 12.54 15.73 -1.34
N LYS A 656 13.03 16.53 -2.29
CA LYS A 656 14.20 17.38 -2.12
C LYS A 656 13.95 18.42 -1.03
N GLY A 657 14.86 18.49 -0.05
CA GLY A 657 14.78 19.43 1.07
C GLY A 657 13.91 18.97 2.24
N GLU A 658 13.14 17.88 2.13
CA GLU A 658 12.25 17.40 3.20
C GLU A 658 12.74 16.17 3.96
N VAL A 659 13.92 15.63 3.64
CA VAL A 659 14.41 14.39 4.24
C VAL A 659 14.44 14.45 5.77
N GLY A 660 14.86 15.59 6.35
CA GLY A 660 14.88 15.79 7.80
C GLY A 660 13.48 15.82 8.41
N ASP A 661 12.54 16.54 7.81
CA ASP A 661 11.16 16.63 8.30
C ASP A 661 10.46 15.27 8.18
N ARG A 662 10.78 14.47 7.15
CA ARG A 662 10.27 13.11 7.01
C ARG A 662 10.81 12.17 8.09
N MET A 663 12.11 12.24 8.41
CA MET A 663 12.68 11.48 9.55
C MET A 663 11.98 11.85 10.88
N LEU A 664 11.69 13.12 11.11
CA LEU A 664 10.95 13.59 12.29
C LEU A 664 9.53 13.05 12.32
N LYS A 665 8.83 13.03 11.17
CA LYS A 665 7.47 12.50 11.06
C LYS A 665 7.41 10.99 11.18
N GLU A 666 8.40 10.27 10.63
CA GLU A 666 8.56 8.82 10.80
C GLU A 666 8.72 8.43 12.28
N LEU A 667 9.48 9.21 13.07
CA LEU A 667 9.57 9.04 14.52
C LEU A 667 8.23 9.35 15.19
N LEU A 668 7.63 10.51 14.89
CA LEU A 668 6.39 10.94 15.53
C LEU A 668 5.25 9.93 15.33
N TYR A 669 5.08 9.41 14.12
CA TYR A 669 3.97 8.52 13.76
C TYR A 669 4.34 7.03 13.73
N ASN A 670 5.55 6.66 14.22
CA ASN A 670 6.00 5.27 14.23
C ASN A 670 5.94 4.61 12.83
N VAL A 671 6.49 5.30 11.85
CA VAL A 671 6.48 4.90 10.43
C VAL A 671 7.85 4.35 10.04
N PRO A 672 7.95 3.16 9.43
CA PRO A 672 9.20 2.68 8.87
C PRO A 672 9.71 3.58 7.76
N PRO A 673 11.02 3.93 7.74
CA PRO A 673 11.60 4.54 6.56
C PRO A 673 11.56 3.56 5.39
N LEU A 674 11.31 4.10 4.19
CA LEU A 674 11.29 3.34 2.95
C LEU A 674 12.38 3.84 2.01
N TYR A 675 13.29 2.95 1.66
CA TYR A 675 14.44 3.23 0.82
C TYR A 675 14.42 2.43 -0.48
N HIS A 676 15.03 3.01 -1.53
CA HIS A 676 15.41 2.31 -2.74
C HIS A 676 16.92 2.23 -2.78
N LEU A 677 17.47 1.02 -2.73
CA LEU A 677 18.90 0.79 -2.66
C LEU A 677 19.39 -0.10 -3.79
N ASP A 678 20.56 0.24 -4.28
CA ASP A 678 21.52 -0.62 -4.95
C ASP A 678 22.87 -0.47 -4.24
N ARG A 679 23.91 -1.13 -4.71
CA ARG A 679 25.23 -1.04 -4.11
C ARG A 679 25.75 0.40 -4.07
N GLN A 680 25.54 1.16 -5.11
CA GLN A 680 26.06 2.51 -5.27
C GLN A 680 25.40 3.49 -4.29
N VAL A 681 24.06 3.43 -4.19
CA VAL A 681 23.30 4.25 -3.23
C VAL A 681 23.62 3.85 -1.80
N TRP A 682 23.75 2.54 -1.52
CA TRP A 682 24.12 2.07 -0.18
C TRP A 682 25.47 2.63 0.27
N GLU A 683 26.54 2.51 -0.55
CA GLU A 683 27.86 3.01 -0.18
C GLU A 683 27.87 4.52 0.09
N LYS A 684 27.06 5.28 -0.63
CA LYS A 684 26.91 6.72 -0.46
C LYS A 684 26.15 7.08 0.82
N GLU A 685 25.04 6.39 1.11
CA GLU A 685 24.07 6.77 2.14
C GLU A 685 24.19 5.95 3.44
N LYS A 686 25.03 4.94 3.47
CA LYS A 686 25.22 3.98 4.56
C LYS A 686 25.35 4.64 5.94
N ALA A 687 26.21 5.67 6.05
CA ALA A 687 26.47 6.35 7.30
C ALA A 687 25.20 7.04 7.83
N ARG A 688 24.47 7.73 6.98
CA ARG A 688 23.22 8.43 7.31
C ARG A 688 22.12 7.44 7.68
N ILE A 689 21.90 6.43 6.86
CA ILE A 689 20.87 5.40 7.10
C ILE A 689 21.11 4.69 8.41
N THR A 690 22.33 4.21 8.66
CA THR A 690 22.64 3.46 9.88
C THR A 690 22.59 4.34 11.13
N ALA A 691 22.99 5.60 11.05
CA ALA A 691 22.88 6.54 12.17
C ALA A 691 21.42 6.83 12.52
N TYR A 692 20.55 7.01 11.55
CA TYR A 692 19.10 7.17 11.77
C TYR A 692 18.47 5.91 12.37
N LEU A 693 18.76 4.74 11.82
CA LEU A 693 18.19 3.47 12.28
C LEU A 693 18.63 3.10 13.71
N LYS A 694 19.78 3.57 14.19
CA LYS A 694 20.18 3.41 15.61
C LYS A 694 19.21 4.08 16.59
N VAL A 695 18.51 5.13 16.16
CA VAL A 695 17.47 5.81 16.95
C VAL A 695 16.10 5.24 16.65
N TRP A 696 15.75 5.13 15.38
CA TRP A 696 14.42 4.75 14.93
C TRP A 696 14.07 3.28 15.24
N SER A 697 14.95 2.31 14.92
CA SER A 697 14.63 0.89 15.04
C SER A 697 14.33 0.44 16.49
N PRO A 698 15.10 0.85 17.53
CA PRO A 698 14.75 0.52 18.92
C PRO A 698 13.42 1.13 19.37
N PHE A 699 13.15 2.37 18.96
CA PHE A 699 11.86 3.03 19.25
C PHE A 699 10.70 2.27 18.58
N HIS A 700 10.79 2.02 17.27
CA HIS A 700 9.74 1.31 16.54
C HIS A 700 9.47 -0.08 17.13
N THR A 701 10.50 -0.83 17.49
CA THR A 701 10.35 -2.16 18.11
C THR A 701 9.47 -2.12 19.38
N LYS A 702 9.56 -1.04 20.17
CA LYS A 702 8.76 -0.84 21.38
C LYS A 702 7.36 -0.33 21.09
N ALA A 703 7.23 0.60 20.14
CA ALA A 703 5.98 1.27 19.83
C ALA A 703 5.03 0.43 18.97
N VAL A 704 5.55 -0.44 18.09
CA VAL A 704 4.78 -1.16 17.06
C VAL A 704 3.76 -2.15 17.63
N ASN A 705 3.99 -2.70 18.82
CA ASN A 705 3.07 -3.62 19.50
C ASN A 705 2.21 -2.93 20.55
N ARG A 706 2.15 -1.62 20.55
CA ARG A 706 1.33 -0.82 21.48
C ARG A 706 0.30 -0.03 20.70
N GLU A 707 -0.84 0.20 21.31
CA GLU A 707 -1.76 1.23 20.80
C GLU A 707 -1.10 2.61 20.86
N MET A 708 -1.31 3.43 19.83
CA MET A 708 -1.10 4.88 19.98
C MET A 708 -2.26 5.42 20.82
N THR A 709 -1.96 5.82 22.06
CA THR A 709 -2.97 6.21 23.06
C THR A 709 -3.25 7.70 23.06
N GLY A 710 -2.37 8.51 22.47
CA GLY A 710 -2.54 9.95 22.46
C GLY A 710 -1.82 10.64 21.31
N PHE A 711 -2.37 11.80 20.95
CA PHE A 711 -1.76 12.78 20.04
C PHE A 711 -2.12 14.19 20.50
N ARG A 712 -1.13 15.06 20.57
CA ARG A 712 -1.30 16.45 21.03
C ARG A 712 -0.54 17.42 20.13
N ILE A 713 -1.18 18.52 19.81
CA ILE A 713 -0.57 19.71 19.22
C ILE A 713 -0.21 20.65 20.38
N LEU A 714 1.06 21.00 20.51
CA LEU A 714 1.62 21.71 21.69
C LEU A 714 1.98 23.18 21.38
N SER A 715 1.83 23.63 20.13
CA SER A 715 2.09 25.03 19.72
C SER A 715 0.95 25.57 18.85
N GLU A 716 0.78 26.90 18.84
CA GLU A 716 -0.26 27.58 18.05
C GLU A 716 -0.08 27.40 16.53
N ASP A 717 1.16 27.38 16.05
CA ASP A 717 1.51 27.10 14.66
C ASP A 717 1.34 25.63 14.26
N ARG A 718 1.00 24.76 15.23
CA ARG A 718 0.79 23.31 15.09
C ARG A 718 2.05 22.53 14.72
N LEU A 719 3.23 23.12 14.80
CA LEU A 719 4.50 22.51 14.42
C LEU A 719 5.20 21.80 15.58
N VAL A 720 4.73 21.94 16.82
CA VAL A 720 5.21 21.12 17.95
C VAL A 720 4.13 20.11 18.28
N GLN A 721 4.47 18.83 18.15
CA GLN A 721 3.51 17.73 18.26
C GLN A 721 4.06 16.61 19.13
N ARG A 722 3.15 15.85 19.77
CA ARG A 722 3.49 14.69 20.59
C ARG A 722 2.56 13.54 20.31
N THR A 723 3.12 12.33 20.20
CA THR A 723 2.41 11.04 20.23
C THR A 723 2.73 10.26 21.47
N GLU A 724 1.79 9.46 21.96
CA GLU A 724 1.88 8.68 23.17
C GLU A 724 1.52 7.21 22.88
N TYR A 725 2.32 6.28 23.44
CA TYR A 725 2.16 4.82 23.30
C TYR A 725 2.09 4.18 24.69
N GLY A 726 1.03 4.51 25.45
CA GLY A 726 0.90 4.19 26.87
C GLY A 726 1.57 5.26 27.77
N PRO A 727 1.74 4.97 29.07
CA PRO A 727 2.17 5.97 30.05
C PRO A 727 3.68 6.28 30.00
N ASP A 728 4.48 5.40 29.44
CA ASP A 728 5.94 5.39 29.56
C ASP A 728 6.70 5.71 28.25
N LEU A 729 6.01 5.65 27.08
CA LEU A 729 6.65 5.89 25.79
C LEU A 729 5.94 7.02 25.05
N ASN A 730 6.67 8.07 24.71
CA ASN A 730 6.16 9.15 23.89
C ASN A 730 7.25 9.78 23.01
N VAL A 731 6.82 10.43 21.94
CA VAL A 731 7.69 11.18 21.03
C VAL A 731 7.17 12.60 20.92
N THR A 732 8.03 13.58 21.17
CA THR A 732 7.74 14.99 20.94
C THR A 732 8.64 15.52 19.84
N VAL A 733 8.04 16.15 18.83
CA VAL A 733 8.75 16.70 17.67
C VAL A 733 8.48 18.19 17.55
N ASN A 734 9.53 18.93 17.24
CA ASN A 734 9.47 20.33 16.82
C ASN A 734 9.82 20.43 15.33
N PHE A 735 8.82 20.63 14.50
CA PHE A 735 8.99 20.82 13.04
C PHE A 735 9.34 22.28 12.66
N SER A 736 9.27 23.22 13.62
CA SER A 736 9.54 24.61 13.33
C SER A 736 11.05 24.92 13.21
N ASP A 737 11.38 26.04 12.59
CA ASP A 737 12.75 26.54 12.48
C ASP A 737 13.23 27.32 13.73
N LYS A 738 12.47 27.22 14.82
CA LYS A 738 12.76 27.91 16.09
C LYS A 738 12.74 26.94 17.24
N GLU A 739 13.49 27.27 18.31
CA GLU A 739 13.39 26.59 19.58
C GLU A 739 11.97 26.72 20.15
N ALA A 740 11.42 25.64 20.69
CA ALA A 740 10.13 25.61 21.38
C ALA A 740 10.32 25.23 22.87
N ARG A 741 9.48 25.79 23.75
CA ARG A 741 9.44 25.44 25.18
C ARG A 741 8.09 24.82 25.52
N ILE A 742 8.12 23.61 26.07
CA ILE A 742 6.94 22.89 26.52
C ILE A 742 7.12 22.56 27.98
N GLY A 743 6.53 23.36 28.86
CA GLY A 743 6.86 23.34 30.30
C GLY A 743 8.32 23.64 30.50
N ASP A 744 9.04 22.77 31.24
CA ASP A 744 10.48 22.90 31.50
C ASP A 744 11.36 22.31 30.38
N GLN A 745 10.76 21.66 29.37
CA GLN A 745 11.49 21.04 28.26
C GLN A 745 11.77 22.01 27.13
N VAL A 746 13.03 22.12 26.75
CA VAL A 746 13.48 22.88 25.58
C VAL A 746 13.69 21.94 24.42
N LEU A 747 13.02 22.23 23.29
CA LEU A 747 13.09 21.47 22.03
C LEU A 747 13.78 22.37 20.99
N PRO A 748 14.99 22.05 20.53
CA PRO A 748 15.61 22.76 19.43
C PRO A 748 14.76 22.77 18.18
N ALA A 749 15.03 23.70 17.26
CA ALA A 749 14.44 23.69 15.92
C ALA A 749 14.68 22.35 15.23
N LYS A 750 13.70 21.85 14.44
CA LYS A 750 13.84 20.62 13.64
C LYS A 750 14.39 19.44 14.43
N SER A 751 13.83 19.14 15.59
CA SER A 751 14.31 18.08 16.47
C SER A 751 13.21 17.22 17.05
N ALA A 752 13.57 16.03 17.51
CA ALA A 752 12.69 15.12 18.23
C ALA A 752 13.29 14.72 19.59
N VAL A 753 12.39 14.41 20.53
CA VAL A 753 12.73 13.81 21.82
C VAL A 753 11.83 12.57 22.01
N ILE A 754 12.46 11.43 22.20
CA ILE A 754 11.79 10.18 22.56
C ILE A 754 11.97 10.01 24.07
N GLN A 755 10.87 9.91 24.81
CA GLN A 755 10.85 9.57 26.23
C GLN A 755 10.47 8.09 26.36
N ASP A 756 11.31 7.29 26.98
CA ASP A 756 11.15 5.86 27.17
C ASP A 756 11.37 5.51 28.65
N GLY A 757 10.30 5.51 29.42
CA GLY A 757 10.38 5.46 30.89
C GLY A 757 11.24 6.62 31.45
N PRO A 758 12.35 6.32 32.20
CA PRO A 758 13.24 7.36 32.68
C PRO A 758 14.23 7.90 31.63
N ASP A 759 14.41 7.17 30.52
CA ASP A 759 15.41 7.48 29.52
C ASP A 759 14.88 8.50 28.50
N GLN A 760 15.75 9.38 28.04
CA GLN A 760 15.46 10.39 27.04
C GLN A 760 16.48 10.32 25.89
N ILE A 761 15.98 10.16 24.67
CA ILE A 761 16.80 10.16 23.46
C ILE A 761 16.46 11.42 22.65
N ARG A 762 17.48 12.20 22.33
CA ARG A 762 17.33 13.38 21.46
C ARG A 762 17.80 13.05 20.06
N PHE A 763 17.05 13.53 19.08
CA PHE A 763 17.35 13.34 17.65
C PHE A 763 17.29 14.67 16.92
N ASP A 764 18.36 14.95 16.17
CA ASP A 764 18.47 16.11 15.28
C ASP A 764 18.88 15.61 13.88
N PRO A 765 17.96 15.60 12.90
CA PRO A 765 18.26 15.14 11.56
C PRO A 765 19.32 15.98 10.85
N GLN A 766 19.51 17.26 11.22
CA GLN A 766 20.49 18.15 10.59
C GLN A 766 21.93 17.69 10.80
N ILE A 767 22.18 16.90 11.85
CA ILE A 767 23.50 16.28 12.09
C ILE A 767 23.80 15.22 11.04
N LEU A 768 22.78 14.54 10.54
CA LEU A 768 22.90 13.45 9.55
C LEU A 768 22.88 13.94 8.09
N LEU A 769 22.43 15.17 7.86
CA LEU A 769 22.26 15.75 6.51
C LEU A 769 23.39 16.69 6.10
N LYS A 770 24.40 16.86 6.98
CA LYS A 770 25.65 17.59 6.72
C LYS A 770 26.63 16.69 5.99
#